data_4abef3e024b9ca6cc101908cdcc623ba
#
_entry.id   4abef3e024b9ca6cc101908cdcc623ba
#
_cell.length_a   1.000
_cell.length_b   1.000
_cell.length_c   1.000
_cell.angle_alpha   90.00
_cell.angle_beta   90.00
_cell.angle_gamma   90.00
#
_symmetry.space_group_name_H-M   'P 1'
#
loop_
_entity.id
_entity.type
_entity.pdbx_description
1 polymer ?
#
loop_
_entity_poly.entity_id
_entity_poly.type
_entity_poly.pdbx_seq_one_letter_code
_entity_poly.pdbx_strand_id
1 'polypeptide(L)'
;MPRTHAIEDYRNFGIMAHIDAGKTTTTERILYYTGKSHKIGEVHEGAATMDWMEQEQERGITITSAATTCFWREKRLNIIDTPGHVDFTIEVERSLRVLDGAVCVLDGNQGVEPQTETVWRQADKYDVPRVVFVNKMDKIGADFFKCVADIITRVAGKPVCLQLPIGAENTFKGVIDLIKMKAIVWSGEALGANYDEEEIPADLKDQAVEYRTKMIEACVELDDEAMTAYLDGVEPSEETLRKLVRRAVQLRAFHPVLCGSAFKNKGVQPLLDAVVDYLPSPADRGEIKGLDFKTEEEIVRHPTDTDPFSMLAFKIMDDPHVGTITFCRVYSGKIESGANVLNSSRDKKERVGRMLLMHANNREDVKEAFAGDIVALAGLKDTRTGDTLSDPVKVVILEKMEFPEPVIEIAVEPKSKADQEKLGIALAKLAAEDPSFRVSTDQESGQTILRGMGELHLDIKVDILRRTYKVDANIGQPQVAYREKLTRRTEIDYTHKKQTGGTGQFARVKFVVEPNEPGKGFEFASKVIGGAVPKEYIPGVEKGLNSVLGAGILAGFPVVDIKVELIDGAYHDVDSSALAFEIASRAALREALQKGGSVLLEPVMKVEVVSPEEYTGSVIGDLNSRRGQIQGQDMRGNANVINAMVPLANMFGYVNQLRSFSQGRANFTMQFDHYEEVPRGEADKVIAKYA
;
A
#
# COMPACT_ATOMS: atom_id res chain seq x y z
N MET A 1 26.94 21.73 1.13
CA MET A 1 26.43 22.95 1.80
C MET A 1 25.88 22.55 3.16
N PRO A 2 25.84 23.40 4.18
CA PRO A 2 25.18 23.07 5.42
C PRO A 2 23.69 22.86 5.15
N ARG A 3 23.05 22.02 5.98
CA ARG A 3 21.62 21.77 6.00
C ARG A 3 20.84 23.11 6.11
N THR A 4 19.82 23.32 5.32
CA THR A 4 19.04 24.57 5.30
C THR A 4 18.02 24.66 6.46
N HIS A 5 17.52 23.51 6.92
CA HIS A 5 16.58 23.38 8.03
C HIS A 5 17.07 22.27 8.96
N ALA A 6 16.90 22.43 10.26
CA ALA A 6 17.16 21.38 11.23
C ALA A 6 16.23 20.17 10.97
N ILE A 7 16.65 18.96 11.34
CA ILE A 7 15.84 17.76 11.11
C ILE A 7 14.52 17.78 11.89
N GLU A 8 14.51 18.45 13.03
CA GLU A 8 13.32 18.68 13.87
C GLU A 8 12.26 19.55 13.16
N ASP A 9 12.69 20.33 12.16
CA ASP A 9 11.82 21.21 11.39
C ASP A 9 11.20 20.55 10.16
N TYR A 10 11.51 19.27 9.94
CA TYR A 10 10.92 18.49 8.85
C TYR A 10 9.60 17.85 9.28
N ARG A 11 8.68 17.75 8.31
CA ARG A 11 7.46 16.94 8.41
C ARG A 11 7.31 16.15 7.13
N ASN A 12 7.63 14.86 7.17
CA ASN A 12 7.42 13.92 6.09
C ASN A 12 6.05 13.26 6.32
N PHE A 13 5.03 13.72 5.65
CA PHE A 13 3.69 13.23 5.87
C PHE A 13 2.95 12.91 4.57
N GLY A 14 2.00 12.00 4.68
CA GLY A 14 1.11 11.63 3.59
C GLY A 14 -0.33 12.01 3.89
N ILE A 15 -1.11 12.08 2.82
CA ILE A 15 -2.55 12.26 2.92
C ILE A 15 -3.20 10.96 2.52
N MET A 16 -3.88 10.32 3.46
CA MET A 16 -4.59 9.07 3.29
C MET A 16 -6.11 9.31 3.35
N ALA A 17 -6.84 8.72 2.43
CA ALA A 17 -8.28 8.92 2.33
C ALA A 17 -8.94 7.83 1.49
N HIS A 18 -10.26 7.68 1.66
CA HIS A 18 -11.09 6.97 0.69
C HIS A 18 -11.17 7.76 -0.63
N ILE A 19 -11.53 7.07 -1.73
CA ILE A 19 -11.84 7.71 -3.02
C ILE A 19 -12.91 8.78 -2.79
N ASP A 20 -12.76 9.91 -3.45
CA ASP A 20 -13.68 11.05 -3.35
C ASP A 20 -13.83 11.70 -1.97
N ALA A 21 -13.09 11.31 -0.93
CA ALA A 21 -13.11 12.01 0.36
C ALA A 21 -12.50 13.44 0.29
N GLY A 22 -11.89 13.79 -0.83
CA GLY A 22 -11.30 15.11 -1.08
C GLY A 22 -9.81 15.18 -0.81
N LYS A 23 -9.10 14.06 -0.94
CA LYS A 23 -7.64 13.96 -0.77
C LYS A 23 -6.91 14.97 -1.68
N THR A 24 -7.06 14.84 -3.00
CA THR A 24 -6.39 15.71 -3.97
C THR A 24 -6.77 17.18 -3.76
N THR A 25 -8.05 17.48 -3.51
CA THR A 25 -8.50 18.84 -3.19
C THR A 25 -7.79 19.40 -1.96
N THR A 26 -7.65 18.60 -0.90
CA THR A 26 -6.94 19.02 0.31
C THR A 26 -5.45 19.29 0.02
N THR A 27 -4.80 18.40 -0.73
CA THR A 27 -3.40 18.56 -1.15
C THR A 27 -3.20 19.84 -1.98
N GLU A 28 -4.05 20.09 -2.96
CA GLU A 28 -4.00 21.30 -3.80
C GLU A 28 -4.17 22.58 -2.98
N ARG A 29 -5.05 22.59 -1.96
CA ARG A 29 -5.20 23.72 -1.05
C ARG A 29 -3.97 23.93 -0.18
N ILE A 30 -3.34 22.85 0.30
CA ILE A 30 -2.07 22.93 1.03
C ILE A 30 -0.99 23.56 0.14
N LEU A 31 -0.86 23.11 -1.11
CA LEU A 31 0.11 23.68 -2.03
C LEU A 31 -0.16 25.17 -2.35
N TYR A 32 -1.42 25.52 -2.46
CA TYR A 32 -1.80 26.92 -2.67
C TYR A 32 -1.43 27.81 -1.49
N TYR A 33 -1.80 27.45 -0.25
CA TYR A 33 -1.50 28.24 0.93
C TYR A 33 -0.01 28.29 1.29
N THR A 34 0.76 27.30 0.90
CA THR A 34 2.22 27.28 1.04
C THR A 34 2.95 28.01 -0.10
N GLY A 35 2.23 28.63 -1.05
CA GLY A 35 2.80 29.44 -2.13
C GLY A 35 3.48 28.62 -3.24
N LYS A 36 3.26 27.30 -3.30
CA LYS A 36 3.82 26.43 -4.35
C LYS A 36 2.97 26.37 -5.60
N SER A 37 1.68 26.67 -5.51
CA SER A 37 0.79 26.85 -6.65
C SER A 37 0.24 28.28 -6.66
N HIS A 38 0.23 28.91 -7.84
CA HIS A 38 -0.34 30.25 -8.05
C HIS A 38 -1.84 30.20 -8.38
N LYS A 39 -2.34 29.02 -8.74
CA LYS A 39 -3.76 28.76 -9.01
C LYS A 39 -4.20 27.55 -8.22
N ILE A 40 -5.44 27.57 -7.78
CA ILE A 40 -6.08 26.40 -7.21
C ILE A 40 -6.41 25.44 -8.35
N GLY A 41 -5.77 24.25 -8.36
CA GLY A 41 -6.10 23.16 -9.26
C GLY A 41 -7.42 22.50 -8.83
N GLU A 42 -8.38 22.39 -9.75
CA GLU A 42 -9.61 21.64 -9.50
C GLU A 42 -9.54 20.27 -10.15
N VAL A 43 -9.86 19.24 -9.36
CA VAL A 43 -9.80 17.83 -9.80
C VAL A 43 -10.74 17.59 -10.98
N HIS A 44 -11.95 18.16 -10.92
CA HIS A 44 -12.97 18.00 -11.98
C HIS A 44 -12.59 18.69 -13.30
N GLU A 45 -11.65 19.61 -13.28
CA GLU A 45 -11.16 20.30 -14.47
C GLU A 45 -9.86 19.70 -15.01
N GLY A 46 -9.34 18.62 -14.37
CA GLY A 46 -8.05 18.00 -14.73
C GLY A 46 -6.84 18.91 -14.49
N ALA A 47 -6.97 19.92 -13.65
CA ALA A 47 -5.96 20.94 -13.39
C ALA A 47 -5.15 20.71 -12.10
N ALA A 48 -5.33 19.57 -11.42
CA ALA A 48 -4.64 19.25 -10.18
C ALA A 48 -3.14 19.02 -10.44
N THR A 49 -2.30 19.67 -9.64
CA THR A 49 -0.83 19.67 -9.79
C THR A 49 -0.21 18.31 -9.44
N MET A 50 -0.82 17.59 -8.50
CA MET A 50 -0.31 16.29 -8.02
C MET A 50 -0.77 15.13 -8.91
N ASP A 51 -1.88 15.25 -9.63
CA ASP A 51 -2.36 14.26 -10.59
C ASP A 51 -1.75 14.57 -11.97
N TRP A 52 -0.53 14.13 -12.20
CA TRP A 52 0.25 14.48 -13.40
C TRP A 52 0.05 13.53 -14.58
N MET A 53 -0.50 12.33 -14.35
CA MET A 53 -0.80 11.37 -15.41
C MET A 53 -2.13 11.71 -16.09
N GLU A 54 -2.20 11.55 -17.42
CA GLU A 54 -3.45 11.71 -18.16
C GLU A 54 -4.57 10.82 -17.61
N GLN A 55 -4.22 9.60 -17.20
CA GLN A 55 -5.14 8.62 -16.62
C GLN A 55 -5.71 9.08 -15.26
N GLU A 56 -4.91 9.78 -14.46
CA GLU A 56 -5.36 10.36 -13.19
C GLU A 56 -6.34 11.50 -13.43
N GLN A 57 -6.00 12.39 -14.35
CA GLN A 57 -6.82 13.55 -14.71
C GLN A 57 -8.16 13.14 -15.35
N GLU A 58 -8.14 12.19 -16.28
CA GLU A 58 -9.35 11.71 -16.96
C GLU A 58 -10.30 10.97 -16.00
N ARG A 59 -9.77 10.24 -15.01
CA ARG A 59 -10.57 9.41 -14.09
C ARG A 59 -10.87 10.10 -12.77
N GLY A 60 -10.19 11.21 -12.47
CA GLY A 60 -10.33 11.96 -11.22
C GLY A 60 -9.84 11.19 -10.00
N ILE A 61 -8.91 10.24 -10.17
CA ILE A 61 -8.34 9.43 -9.09
C ILE A 61 -6.82 9.49 -9.09
N THR A 62 -6.20 9.51 -7.92
CA THR A 62 -4.76 9.36 -7.80
C THR A 62 -4.36 7.90 -7.98
N ILE A 63 -3.51 7.62 -8.94
CA ILE A 63 -3.02 6.28 -9.30
C ILE A 63 -1.63 6.06 -8.71
N THR A 64 -0.76 7.07 -8.87
CA THR A 64 0.62 7.00 -8.39
C THR A 64 0.87 8.03 -7.30
N SER A 65 1.69 7.66 -6.31
CA SER A 65 2.12 8.62 -5.29
C SER A 65 3.00 9.69 -5.89
N ALA A 66 2.76 10.94 -5.55
CA ALA A 66 3.61 12.07 -5.89
C ALA A 66 4.22 12.66 -4.61
N ALA A 67 5.48 13.09 -4.69
CA ALA A 67 6.17 13.71 -3.58
C ALA A 67 6.48 15.16 -3.93
N THR A 68 6.17 16.08 -3.02
CA THR A 68 6.48 17.50 -3.20
C THR A 68 6.92 18.16 -1.90
N THR A 69 7.78 19.16 -2.01
CA THR A 69 8.29 19.92 -0.87
C THR A 69 7.66 21.32 -0.85
N CYS A 70 7.16 21.72 0.30
CA CYS A 70 6.66 23.05 0.56
C CYS A 70 7.06 23.55 1.98
N PHE A 71 6.68 24.76 2.34
CA PHE A 71 7.09 25.37 3.61
C PHE A 71 5.89 26.03 4.29
N TRP A 72 5.79 25.84 5.62
CA TRP A 72 4.78 26.48 6.45
C TRP A 72 5.37 26.82 7.83
N ARG A 73 5.21 28.05 8.27
CA ARG A 73 5.78 28.53 9.56
C ARG A 73 7.26 28.13 9.75
N GLU A 74 8.07 28.39 8.71
CA GLU A 74 9.51 28.07 8.65
C GLU A 74 9.84 26.55 8.77
N LYS A 75 8.84 25.67 8.76
CA LYS A 75 9.04 24.22 8.71
C LYS A 75 9.01 23.72 7.27
N ARG A 76 9.86 22.73 6.98
CA ARG A 76 9.90 22.04 5.69
C ARG A 76 8.92 20.89 5.70
N LEU A 77 7.96 20.93 4.80
CA LEU A 77 6.93 19.93 4.64
C LEU A 77 7.22 19.13 3.37
N ASN A 78 7.41 17.82 3.51
CA ASN A 78 7.45 16.89 2.38
C ASN A 78 6.15 16.12 2.37
N ILE A 79 5.34 16.36 1.35
CA ILE A 79 4.02 15.74 1.20
C ILE A 79 4.15 14.59 0.23
N ILE A 80 3.67 13.42 0.61
CA ILE A 80 3.51 12.27 -0.27
C ILE A 80 2.01 12.04 -0.45
N ASP A 81 1.51 12.31 -1.64
CA ASP A 81 0.13 12.01 -1.99
C ASP A 81 -0.01 10.51 -2.28
N THR A 82 -0.93 9.83 -1.61
CA THR A 82 -1.11 8.38 -1.71
C THR A 82 -2.37 8.05 -2.50
N PRO A 83 -2.37 7.00 -3.36
CA PRO A 83 -3.58 6.55 -4.00
C PRO A 83 -4.69 6.20 -3.00
N GLY A 84 -5.94 6.40 -3.42
CA GLY A 84 -7.11 6.04 -2.61
C GLY A 84 -7.78 4.74 -3.04
N HIS A 85 -7.40 4.14 -4.18
CA HIS A 85 -8.05 2.96 -4.73
C HIS A 85 -7.38 1.66 -4.28
N VAL A 86 -8.19 0.64 -3.97
CA VAL A 86 -7.70 -0.67 -3.45
C VAL A 86 -6.78 -1.41 -4.42
N ASP A 87 -6.94 -1.23 -5.72
CA ASP A 87 -6.05 -1.83 -6.72
C ASP A 87 -4.61 -1.30 -6.63
N PHE A 88 -4.42 -0.16 -5.96
CA PHE A 88 -3.12 0.48 -5.72
C PHE A 88 -2.66 0.37 -4.25
N THR A 89 -3.12 -0.64 -3.53
CA THR A 89 -2.75 -0.88 -2.12
C THR A 89 -1.24 -0.83 -1.89
N ILE A 90 -0.45 -1.30 -2.84
CA ILE A 90 1.00 -1.32 -2.76
C ILE A 90 1.61 0.09 -2.80
N GLU A 91 1.05 1.00 -3.59
CA GLU A 91 1.49 2.40 -3.61
C GLU A 91 1.23 3.07 -2.27
N VAL A 92 0.12 2.70 -1.61
CA VAL A 92 -0.20 3.16 -0.25
C VAL A 92 0.81 2.60 0.75
N GLU A 93 1.11 1.31 0.72
CA GLU A 93 2.09 0.69 1.62
C GLU A 93 3.49 1.30 1.48
N ARG A 94 3.94 1.50 0.24
CA ARG A 94 5.22 2.16 -0.03
C ARG A 94 5.28 3.56 0.57
N SER A 95 4.22 4.33 0.37
CA SER A 95 4.13 5.68 0.88
C SER A 95 4.13 5.68 2.40
N LEU A 96 3.29 4.87 3.04
CA LEU A 96 3.21 4.78 4.51
C LEU A 96 4.54 4.36 5.15
N ARG A 97 5.31 3.49 4.49
CA ARG A 97 6.62 3.03 5.01
C ARG A 97 7.63 4.16 5.18
N VAL A 98 7.55 5.17 4.34
CA VAL A 98 8.50 6.30 4.33
C VAL A 98 7.98 7.57 5.02
N LEU A 99 6.76 7.52 5.56
CA LEU A 99 6.16 8.65 6.26
C LEU A 99 6.53 8.66 7.75
N ASP A 100 6.67 9.86 8.30
CA ASP A 100 6.76 10.07 9.74
C ASP A 100 5.39 10.28 10.38
N GLY A 101 4.44 10.78 9.62
CA GLY A 101 3.06 10.98 10.02
C GLY A 101 2.10 11.01 8.84
N ALA A 102 0.81 11.06 9.11
CA ALA A 102 -0.22 11.13 8.08
C ALA A 102 -1.40 12.03 8.50
N VAL A 103 -2.06 12.57 7.48
CA VAL A 103 -3.38 13.19 7.60
C VAL A 103 -4.41 12.23 7.03
N CYS A 104 -5.32 11.76 7.86
CA CYS A 104 -6.45 10.93 7.43
C CYS A 104 -7.64 11.82 7.12
N VAL A 105 -8.03 11.90 5.85
CA VAL A 105 -9.16 12.71 5.39
C VAL A 105 -10.41 11.84 5.30
N LEU A 106 -11.46 12.22 6.02
CA LEU A 106 -12.77 11.59 5.99
C LEU A 106 -13.77 12.48 5.27
N ASP A 107 -14.69 11.87 4.52
CA ASP A 107 -15.86 12.58 4.00
C ASP A 107 -16.88 12.78 5.13
N GLY A 108 -17.23 14.01 5.43
CA GLY A 108 -18.13 14.38 6.53
C GLY A 108 -19.53 13.73 6.43
N ASN A 109 -19.96 13.38 5.21
CA ASN A 109 -21.22 12.66 5.00
C ASN A 109 -21.06 11.14 5.15
N GLN A 110 -19.96 10.55 4.61
CA GLN A 110 -19.78 9.10 4.57
C GLN A 110 -19.14 8.52 5.83
N GLY A 111 -18.29 9.29 6.52
CA GLY A 111 -17.53 8.82 7.68
C GLY A 111 -16.37 7.89 7.29
N VAL A 112 -16.15 6.84 8.09
CA VAL A 112 -15.14 5.83 7.81
C VAL A 112 -15.68 4.83 6.78
N GLU A 113 -14.99 4.71 5.66
CA GLU A 113 -15.31 3.84 4.54
C GLU A 113 -14.31 2.68 4.43
N PRO A 114 -14.57 1.61 3.66
CA PRO A 114 -13.72 0.41 3.64
C PRO A 114 -12.26 0.67 3.29
N GLN A 115 -12.01 1.57 2.34
CA GLN A 115 -10.64 1.93 1.99
C GLN A 115 -9.96 2.69 3.13
N THR A 116 -10.71 3.53 3.86
CA THR A 116 -10.22 4.17 5.09
C THR A 116 -9.80 3.11 6.10
N GLU A 117 -10.61 2.06 6.31
CA GLU A 117 -10.27 0.96 7.21
C GLU A 117 -8.98 0.24 6.79
N THR A 118 -8.83 0.00 5.48
CA THR A 118 -7.65 -0.66 4.93
C THR A 118 -6.39 0.17 5.13
N VAL A 119 -6.43 1.45 4.72
CA VAL A 119 -5.29 2.37 4.85
C VAL A 119 -4.97 2.63 6.33
N TRP A 120 -5.99 2.68 7.19
CA TRP A 120 -5.81 2.83 8.63
C TRP A 120 -5.04 1.65 9.22
N ARG A 121 -5.43 0.40 8.89
CA ARG A 121 -4.71 -0.81 9.31
C ARG A 121 -3.27 -0.86 8.80
N GLN A 122 -3.05 -0.43 7.56
CA GLN A 122 -1.69 -0.31 7.01
C GLN A 122 -0.86 0.74 7.77
N ALA A 123 -1.47 1.88 8.11
CA ALA A 123 -0.80 2.89 8.94
C ALA A 123 -0.47 2.37 10.35
N ASP A 124 -1.32 1.50 10.92
CA ASP A 124 -1.03 0.82 12.19
C ASP A 124 0.13 -0.17 12.05
N LYS A 125 0.19 -0.95 10.95
CA LYS A 125 1.29 -1.87 10.65
C LYS A 125 2.66 -1.18 10.64
N TYR A 126 2.73 0.05 10.14
CA TYR A 126 3.97 0.83 10.04
C TYR A 126 4.12 1.87 11.15
N ASP A 127 3.30 1.79 12.19
CA ASP A 127 3.35 2.69 13.35
C ASP A 127 3.28 4.18 12.97
N VAL A 128 2.51 4.54 11.94
CA VAL A 128 2.41 5.90 11.45
C VAL A 128 1.45 6.73 12.31
N PRO A 129 1.94 7.73 13.03
CA PRO A 129 1.11 8.69 13.76
C PRO A 129 0.23 9.48 12.80
N ARG A 130 -0.99 9.83 13.24
CA ARG A 130 -1.93 10.51 12.34
C ARG A 130 -2.81 11.54 13.03
N VAL A 131 -3.20 12.52 12.22
CA VAL A 131 -4.22 13.51 12.51
C VAL A 131 -5.40 13.25 11.58
N VAL A 132 -6.61 13.40 12.06
CA VAL A 132 -7.82 13.20 11.26
C VAL A 132 -8.41 14.56 10.85
N PHE A 133 -8.80 14.65 9.58
CA PHE A 133 -9.47 15.82 9.04
C PHE A 133 -10.81 15.43 8.44
N VAL A 134 -11.90 15.81 9.11
CA VAL A 134 -13.27 15.60 8.59
C VAL A 134 -13.56 16.70 7.58
N ASN A 135 -13.48 16.35 6.32
CA ASN A 135 -13.63 17.22 5.16
C ASN A 135 -15.10 17.26 4.69
N LYS A 136 -15.39 18.18 3.79
CA LYS A 136 -16.71 18.33 3.14
C LYS A 136 -17.84 18.61 4.14
N MET A 137 -17.56 19.37 5.19
CA MET A 137 -18.59 19.80 6.16
C MET A 137 -19.69 20.67 5.55
N ASP A 138 -19.48 21.19 4.34
CA ASP A 138 -20.45 21.92 3.53
C ASP A 138 -21.42 21.05 2.72
N LYS A 139 -21.16 19.72 2.64
CA LYS A 139 -21.96 18.77 1.87
C LYS A 139 -23.24 18.39 2.63
N ILE A 140 -24.31 18.19 1.86
CA ILE A 140 -25.60 17.70 2.43
C ILE A 140 -25.39 16.37 3.12
N GLY A 141 -25.89 16.21 4.34
CA GLY A 141 -25.71 15.02 5.18
C GLY A 141 -24.39 14.96 5.96
N ALA A 142 -23.60 16.03 5.96
CA ALA A 142 -22.37 16.08 6.74
C ALA A 142 -22.64 16.06 8.25
N ASP A 143 -22.04 15.09 8.94
CA ASP A 143 -22.16 14.90 10.38
C ASP A 143 -20.78 14.59 11.00
N PHE A 144 -20.20 15.58 11.64
CA PHE A 144 -18.89 15.50 12.29
C PHE A 144 -18.85 14.45 13.41
N PHE A 145 -19.89 14.41 14.25
CA PHE A 145 -19.91 13.53 15.43
C PHE A 145 -20.10 12.06 15.04
N LYS A 146 -20.84 11.81 13.98
CA LYS A 146 -20.91 10.46 13.37
C LYS A 146 -19.54 10.02 12.88
N CYS A 147 -18.80 10.87 12.18
CA CYS A 147 -17.44 10.56 11.75
C CYS A 147 -16.52 10.21 12.91
N VAL A 148 -16.61 10.95 14.03
CA VAL A 148 -15.86 10.67 15.26
C VAL A 148 -16.25 9.31 15.86
N ALA A 149 -17.54 8.99 15.90
CA ALA A 149 -18.04 7.71 16.38
C ALA A 149 -17.58 6.55 15.47
N ASP A 150 -17.56 6.74 14.16
CA ASP A 150 -17.09 5.75 13.19
C ASP A 150 -15.60 5.39 13.39
N ILE A 151 -14.76 6.36 13.79
CA ILE A 151 -13.34 6.09 14.12
C ILE A 151 -13.23 5.08 15.26
N ILE A 152 -14.10 5.21 16.28
CA ILE A 152 -14.12 4.28 17.42
C ILE A 152 -14.62 2.89 16.99
N THR A 153 -15.74 2.86 16.31
CA THR A 153 -16.48 1.62 16.05
C THR A 153 -15.91 0.79 14.91
N ARG A 154 -15.35 1.44 13.88
CA ARG A 154 -14.91 0.75 12.65
C ARG A 154 -13.41 0.49 12.59
N VAL A 155 -12.60 1.38 13.14
CA VAL A 155 -11.14 1.24 13.10
C VAL A 155 -10.49 1.14 14.49
N ALA A 156 -11.29 1.01 15.54
CA ALA A 156 -10.85 0.94 16.94
C ALA A 156 -9.88 2.10 17.31
N GLY A 157 -10.03 3.24 16.66
CA GLY A 157 -9.23 4.43 16.92
C GLY A 157 -9.68 5.13 18.19
N LYS A 158 -8.82 5.99 18.71
CA LYS A 158 -9.12 6.86 19.87
C LYS A 158 -9.15 8.33 19.42
N PRO A 159 -10.28 8.82 18.90
CA PRO A 159 -10.39 10.21 18.46
C PRO A 159 -10.48 11.16 19.63
N VAL A 160 -9.76 12.29 19.52
CA VAL A 160 -9.88 13.42 20.44
C VAL A 160 -10.13 14.67 19.60
N CYS A 161 -11.27 15.30 19.77
CA CYS A 161 -11.62 16.50 19.02
C CYS A 161 -10.76 17.68 19.50
N LEU A 162 -10.01 18.29 18.58
CA LEU A 162 -9.34 19.58 18.78
C LEU A 162 -10.18 20.74 18.26
N GLN A 163 -11.12 20.44 17.39
CA GLN A 163 -12.04 21.41 16.80
C GLN A 163 -13.47 20.86 16.80
N LEU A 164 -14.42 21.75 16.80
CA LEU A 164 -15.83 21.46 16.52
C LEU A 164 -16.30 22.31 15.33
N PRO A 165 -17.22 21.82 14.50
CA PRO A 165 -17.75 22.61 13.39
C PRO A 165 -18.71 23.70 13.89
N ILE A 166 -18.73 24.85 13.21
CA ILE A 166 -19.74 25.90 13.38
C ILE A 166 -20.71 25.78 12.21
N GLY A 167 -21.85 25.13 12.47
CA GLY A 167 -22.81 24.77 11.44
C GLY A 167 -22.41 23.50 10.67
N ALA A 168 -23.28 23.10 9.76
CA ALA A 168 -23.06 21.99 8.83
C ALA A 168 -23.77 22.31 7.52
N GLU A 169 -23.42 21.61 6.44
CA GLU A 169 -24.00 21.81 5.11
C GLU A 169 -23.89 23.29 4.68
N ASN A 170 -24.99 23.86 4.23
CA ASN A 170 -25.04 25.27 3.78
C ASN A 170 -24.75 26.29 4.91
N THR A 171 -24.87 25.87 6.15
CA THR A 171 -24.62 26.73 7.34
C THR A 171 -23.19 26.63 7.85
N PHE A 172 -22.36 25.75 7.29
CA PHE A 172 -20.96 25.59 7.69
C PHE A 172 -20.17 26.86 7.39
N LYS A 173 -19.72 27.57 8.42
CA LYS A 173 -19.00 28.83 8.27
C LYS A 173 -17.60 28.84 8.89
N GLY A 174 -17.31 27.91 9.79
CA GLY A 174 -16.04 27.89 10.49
C GLY A 174 -15.91 26.75 11.48
N VAL A 175 -14.93 26.86 12.37
CA VAL A 175 -14.61 25.87 13.38
C VAL A 175 -14.37 26.52 14.73
N ILE A 176 -14.61 25.79 15.81
CA ILE A 176 -14.21 26.17 17.16
C ILE A 176 -12.88 25.52 17.47
N ASP A 177 -11.86 26.31 17.80
CA ASP A 177 -10.59 25.82 18.33
C ASP A 177 -10.72 25.57 19.83
N LEU A 178 -10.70 24.29 20.23
CA LEU A 178 -10.88 23.90 21.64
C LEU A 178 -9.63 24.15 22.50
N ILE A 179 -8.47 24.36 21.91
CA ILE A 179 -7.25 24.72 22.65
C ILE A 179 -7.30 26.19 23.02
N LYS A 180 -7.62 27.06 22.07
CA LYS A 180 -7.75 28.52 22.31
C LYS A 180 -9.09 28.94 22.90
N MET A 181 -10.12 28.14 22.77
CA MET A 181 -11.52 28.45 23.03
C MET A 181 -11.99 29.72 22.28
N LYS A 182 -11.74 29.70 20.97
CA LYS A 182 -12.15 30.75 20.03
C LYS A 182 -12.81 30.14 18.82
N ALA A 183 -13.69 30.88 18.19
CA ALA A 183 -14.25 30.54 16.88
C ALA A 183 -13.34 31.08 15.78
N ILE A 184 -13.09 30.27 14.77
CA ILE A 184 -12.38 30.65 13.55
C ILE A 184 -13.39 30.64 12.42
N VAL A 185 -13.67 31.81 11.84
CA VAL A 185 -14.71 32.02 10.85
C VAL A 185 -14.09 32.56 9.56
N TRP A 186 -14.40 31.92 8.43
CA TRP A 186 -14.00 32.39 7.12
C TRP A 186 -15.08 33.28 6.55
N SER A 187 -14.77 34.57 6.41
CA SER A 187 -15.63 35.62 5.84
C SER A 187 -15.08 36.07 4.49
N GLY A 188 -15.91 36.02 3.43
CA GLY A 188 -15.63 36.66 2.13
C GLY A 188 -15.11 35.77 1.02
N GLU A 189 -14.96 36.38 -0.18
CA GLU A 189 -14.65 35.74 -1.46
C GLU A 189 -13.15 35.54 -1.73
N ALA A 190 -12.26 35.87 -0.78
CA ALA A 190 -10.81 35.86 -0.98
C ALA A 190 -10.16 34.46 -0.91
N LEU A 191 -10.76 33.46 -1.56
CA LEU A 191 -10.24 32.08 -1.65
C LEU A 191 -9.79 31.49 -0.29
N GLY A 192 -10.46 31.90 0.82
CA GLY A 192 -10.14 31.42 2.18
C GLY A 192 -8.83 31.94 2.76
N ALA A 193 -8.19 32.94 2.16
CA ALA A 193 -6.92 33.48 2.63
C ALA A 193 -7.04 34.16 4.00
N ASN A 194 -8.21 34.75 4.29
CA ASN A 194 -8.48 35.48 5.51
C ASN A 194 -9.54 34.77 6.34
N TYR A 195 -9.30 34.71 7.62
CA TYR A 195 -10.26 34.25 8.62
C TYR A 195 -10.16 35.16 9.85
N ASP A 196 -11.27 35.26 10.58
CA ASP A 196 -11.37 36.04 11.78
C ASP A 196 -11.45 35.12 13.02
N GLU A 197 -10.77 35.49 14.10
CA GLU A 197 -10.93 34.85 15.41
C GLU A 197 -12.02 35.61 16.18
N GLU A 198 -13.08 34.91 16.52
CA GLU A 198 -14.25 35.46 17.17
C GLU A 198 -14.55 34.71 18.49
N GLU A 199 -15.47 35.27 19.30
CA GLU A 199 -16.01 34.54 20.44
C GLU A 199 -16.87 33.34 19.96
N ILE A 200 -16.87 32.26 20.75
CA ILE A 200 -17.67 31.07 20.45
C ILE A 200 -19.15 31.46 20.50
N PRO A 201 -19.95 31.09 19.49
CA PRO A 201 -21.40 31.29 19.49
C PRO A 201 -22.03 30.75 20.78
N ALA A 202 -22.96 31.50 21.35
CA ALA A 202 -23.54 31.21 22.66
C ALA A 202 -24.22 29.82 22.72
N ASP A 203 -24.85 29.42 21.64
CA ASP A 203 -25.50 28.11 21.47
C ASP A 203 -24.52 26.92 21.39
N LEU A 204 -23.28 27.14 21.06
CA LEU A 204 -22.22 26.12 20.97
C LEU A 204 -21.26 26.13 22.17
N LYS A 205 -21.38 27.08 23.07
CA LYS A 205 -20.43 27.28 24.16
C LYS A 205 -20.39 26.11 25.15
N ASP A 206 -21.53 25.57 25.53
CA ASP A 206 -21.62 24.43 26.45
C ASP A 206 -21.00 23.17 25.84
N GLN A 207 -21.28 22.90 24.56
CA GLN A 207 -20.68 21.80 23.82
C GLN A 207 -19.16 21.98 23.71
N ALA A 208 -18.68 23.18 23.42
CA ALA A 208 -17.25 23.50 23.38
C ALA A 208 -16.56 23.22 24.71
N VAL A 209 -17.17 23.61 25.83
CA VAL A 209 -16.64 23.31 27.16
C VAL A 209 -16.59 21.82 27.44
N GLU A 210 -17.66 21.10 27.12
CA GLU A 210 -17.70 19.63 27.28
C GLU A 210 -16.56 18.92 26.50
N TYR A 211 -16.40 19.23 25.21
CA TYR A 211 -15.35 18.62 24.38
C TYR A 211 -13.94 19.06 24.74
N ARG A 212 -13.78 20.33 25.22
CA ARG A 212 -12.50 20.78 25.78
C ARG A 212 -12.13 19.98 27.03
N THR A 213 -13.07 19.75 27.94
CA THR A 213 -12.83 18.91 29.12
C THR A 213 -12.36 17.50 28.73
N LYS A 214 -13.06 16.86 27.83
CA LYS A 214 -12.66 15.54 27.30
C LYS A 214 -11.26 15.57 26.70
N MET A 215 -10.91 16.60 25.94
CA MET A 215 -9.58 16.78 25.37
C MET A 215 -8.51 16.96 26.45
N ILE A 216 -8.75 17.80 27.45
CA ILE A 216 -7.80 18.02 28.57
C ILE A 216 -7.58 16.72 29.34
N GLU A 217 -8.64 16.00 29.69
CA GLU A 217 -8.56 14.69 30.37
C GLU A 217 -7.70 13.72 29.62
N ALA A 218 -7.93 13.56 28.29
CA ALA A 218 -7.12 12.69 27.44
C ALA A 218 -5.65 13.13 27.33
N CYS A 219 -5.37 14.43 27.43
CA CYS A 219 -4.01 14.97 27.39
C CYS A 219 -3.26 14.75 28.71
N VAL A 220 -3.89 15.05 29.85
CA VAL A 220 -3.23 14.97 31.16
C VAL A 220 -2.95 13.52 31.59
N GLU A 221 -3.68 12.53 31.09
CA GLU A 221 -3.38 11.11 31.29
C GLU A 221 -1.95 10.71 30.86
N LEU A 222 -1.31 11.51 30.02
CA LEU A 222 0.03 11.24 29.49
C LEU A 222 1.17 11.90 30.28
N ASP A 223 0.84 12.67 31.32
CA ASP A 223 1.82 13.44 32.07
C ASP A 223 1.40 13.59 33.53
N ASP A 224 2.17 12.99 34.43
CA ASP A 224 1.85 12.93 35.86
C ASP A 224 1.79 14.33 36.53
N GLU A 225 2.65 15.27 36.10
CA GLU A 225 2.64 16.63 36.63
C GLU A 225 1.38 17.40 36.18
N ALA A 226 1.05 17.28 34.88
CA ALA A 226 -0.16 17.90 34.34
C ALA A 226 -1.43 17.28 34.94
N MET A 227 -1.45 15.96 35.16
CA MET A 227 -2.55 15.26 35.81
C MET A 227 -2.74 15.76 37.24
N THR A 228 -1.66 15.84 38.03
CA THR A 228 -1.71 16.33 39.41
C THR A 228 -2.22 17.75 39.47
N ALA A 229 -1.69 18.66 38.64
CA ALA A 229 -2.13 20.07 38.59
C ALA A 229 -3.61 20.17 38.21
N TYR A 230 -4.08 19.35 37.25
CA TYR A 230 -5.48 19.33 36.82
C TYR A 230 -6.42 18.85 37.93
N LEU A 231 -6.03 17.85 38.72
CA LEU A 231 -6.79 17.35 39.86
C LEU A 231 -6.85 18.40 40.98
N ASP A 232 -5.84 19.25 41.12
CA ASP A 232 -5.81 20.40 42.05
C ASP A 232 -6.59 21.63 41.51
N GLY A 233 -7.28 21.48 40.35
CA GLY A 233 -8.10 22.51 39.75
C GLY A 233 -7.36 23.51 38.85
N VAL A 234 -6.12 23.23 38.47
CA VAL A 234 -5.32 24.04 37.53
C VAL A 234 -5.38 23.47 36.15
N GLU A 235 -6.06 24.14 35.21
CA GLU A 235 -6.07 23.75 33.82
C GLU A 235 -4.69 23.93 33.16
N PRO A 236 -4.26 22.99 32.27
CA PRO A 236 -3.04 23.17 31.49
C PRO A 236 -3.10 24.41 30.59
N SER A 237 -1.98 25.11 30.45
CA SER A 237 -1.86 26.22 29.50
C SER A 237 -2.01 25.74 28.05
N GLU A 238 -2.29 26.66 27.13
CA GLU A 238 -2.33 26.36 25.68
C GLU A 238 -1.02 25.70 25.19
N GLU A 239 0.13 26.21 25.64
CA GLU A 239 1.44 25.66 25.30
C GLU A 239 1.59 24.23 25.83
N THR A 240 1.19 23.96 27.05
CA THR A 240 1.22 22.63 27.66
C THR A 240 0.30 21.68 26.91
N LEU A 241 -0.93 22.10 26.59
CA LEU A 241 -1.86 21.30 25.80
C LEU A 241 -1.28 20.91 24.42
N ARG A 242 -0.67 21.87 23.72
CA ARG A 242 -0.02 21.59 22.42
C ARG A 242 1.10 20.56 22.55
N LYS A 243 1.92 20.65 23.58
CA LYS A 243 2.99 19.67 23.87
C LYS A 243 2.42 18.29 24.17
N LEU A 244 1.36 18.21 24.97
CA LEU A 244 0.71 16.96 25.33
C LEU A 244 0.01 16.30 24.12
N VAL A 245 -0.68 17.09 23.29
CA VAL A 245 -1.27 16.59 22.03
C VAL A 245 -0.18 16.05 21.11
N ARG A 246 0.94 16.76 20.93
CA ARG A 246 2.07 16.27 20.15
C ARG A 246 2.61 14.96 20.70
N ARG A 247 2.82 14.86 22.00
CA ARG A 247 3.25 13.63 22.67
C ARG A 247 2.27 12.48 22.44
N ALA A 248 0.97 12.75 22.55
CA ALA A 248 -0.08 11.77 22.29
C ALA A 248 -0.04 11.24 20.86
N VAL A 249 0.15 12.10 19.87
CA VAL A 249 0.27 11.72 18.46
C VAL A 249 1.51 10.87 18.24
N GLN A 250 2.66 11.27 18.78
CA GLN A 250 3.90 10.51 18.65
C GLN A 250 3.80 9.11 19.28
N LEU A 251 3.14 8.99 20.43
CA LEU A 251 2.89 7.71 21.12
C LEU A 251 1.69 6.96 20.54
N ARG A 252 0.96 7.55 19.61
CA ARG A 252 -0.31 7.02 19.08
C ARG A 252 -1.35 6.73 20.18
N ALA A 253 -1.29 7.51 21.25
CA ALA A 253 -2.20 7.37 22.38
C ALA A 253 -3.64 7.75 22.00
N PHE A 254 -3.77 8.79 21.17
CA PHE A 254 -5.03 9.18 20.54
C PHE A 254 -4.81 9.89 19.19
N HIS A 255 -5.88 10.10 18.46
CA HIS A 255 -5.87 10.75 17.14
C HIS A 255 -6.60 12.09 17.21
N PRO A 256 -5.90 13.23 17.05
CA PRO A 256 -6.54 14.54 16.98
C PRO A 256 -7.50 14.62 15.79
N VAL A 257 -8.70 15.15 16.02
CA VAL A 257 -9.70 15.34 14.98
C VAL A 257 -9.95 16.81 14.74
N LEU A 258 -9.80 17.22 13.49
CA LEU A 258 -10.11 18.54 12.96
C LEU A 258 -11.21 18.43 11.91
N CYS A 259 -11.78 19.56 11.51
CA CYS A 259 -12.81 19.59 10.48
C CYS A 259 -12.70 20.81 9.56
N GLY A 260 -13.32 20.70 8.40
CA GLY A 260 -13.34 21.79 7.43
C GLY A 260 -14.02 21.41 6.12
N SER A 261 -13.84 22.26 5.12
CA SER A 261 -14.19 22.02 3.73
C SER A 261 -13.08 22.55 2.84
N ALA A 262 -12.25 21.64 2.33
CA ALA A 262 -11.16 21.99 1.42
C ALA A 262 -11.70 22.67 0.15
N PHE A 263 -12.81 22.19 -0.39
CA PHE A 263 -13.44 22.78 -1.57
C PHE A 263 -13.88 24.23 -1.33
N LYS A 264 -14.42 24.53 -0.17
CA LYS A 264 -14.83 25.90 0.24
C LYS A 264 -13.69 26.71 0.86
N ASN A 265 -12.47 26.20 0.83
CA ASN A 265 -11.27 26.85 1.39
C ASN A 265 -11.38 27.19 2.89
N LYS A 266 -12.04 26.34 3.66
CA LYS A 266 -12.25 26.52 5.11
C LYS A 266 -11.59 25.41 5.91
N GLY A 267 -10.77 25.74 6.90
CA GLY A 267 -10.16 24.81 7.83
C GLY A 267 -8.78 24.24 7.40
N VAL A 268 -8.26 24.61 6.23
CA VAL A 268 -6.98 24.07 5.73
C VAL A 268 -5.77 24.67 6.44
N GLN A 269 -5.77 25.98 6.73
CA GLN A 269 -4.68 26.59 7.48
C GLN A 269 -4.55 26.02 8.91
N PRO A 270 -5.61 25.87 9.71
CA PRO A 270 -5.53 25.14 10.97
C PRO A 270 -5.06 23.69 10.84
N LEU A 271 -5.37 23.01 9.72
CA LEU A 271 -4.83 21.67 9.43
C LEU A 271 -3.32 21.73 9.23
N LEU A 272 -2.82 22.69 8.47
CA LEU A 272 -1.37 22.91 8.28
C LEU A 272 -0.67 23.21 9.61
N ASP A 273 -1.27 24.03 10.47
CA ASP A 273 -0.77 24.27 11.80
C ASP A 273 -0.72 22.98 12.64
N ALA A 274 -1.75 22.15 12.58
CA ALA A 274 -1.79 20.86 13.26
C ALA A 274 -0.72 19.89 12.74
N VAL A 275 -0.44 19.87 11.45
CA VAL A 275 0.67 19.08 10.86
C VAL A 275 2.00 19.51 11.45
N VAL A 276 2.26 20.82 11.52
CA VAL A 276 3.51 21.37 12.08
C VAL A 276 3.62 21.10 13.57
N ASP A 277 2.54 21.34 14.32
CA ASP A 277 2.55 21.28 15.77
C ASP A 277 2.52 19.84 16.31
N TYR A 278 1.83 18.91 15.66
CA TYR A 278 1.51 17.59 16.22
C TYR A 278 2.16 16.40 15.51
N LEU A 279 2.35 16.44 14.20
CA LEU A 279 3.02 15.32 13.53
C LEU A 279 4.51 15.29 13.86
N PRO A 280 5.10 14.08 13.99
CA PRO A 280 6.51 13.95 14.31
C PRO A 280 7.43 14.41 13.18
N SER A 281 8.62 14.85 13.56
CA SER A 281 9.76 15.00 12.68
C SER A 281 10.49 13.65 12.49
N PRO A 282 11.41 13.53 11.52
CA PRO A 282 12.29 12.36 11.42
C PRO A 282 13.09 12.10 12.71
N ALA A 283 13.49 13.14 13.45
CA ALA A 283 14.17 13.00 14.73
C ALA A 283 13.28 12.40 15.82
N ASP A 284 12.00 12.76 15.86
CA ASP A 284 11.03 12.23 16.82
C ASP A 284 10.75 10.72 16.60
N ARG A 285 10.95 10.21 15.38
CA ARG A 285 10.77 8.77 15.08
C ARG A 285 11.85 7.91 15.70
N GLY A 286 12.98 8.51 16.08
CA GLY A 286 14.04 7.85 16.82
C GLY A 286 14.84 6.84 15.98
N GLU A 287 15.17 5.72 16.61
CA GLU A 287 16.02 4.69 16.05
C GLU A 287 15.37 3.99 14.84
N ILE A 288 16.19 3.75 13.82
CA ILE A 288 15.81 3.03 12.61
C ILE A 288 16.42 1.62 12.67
N LYS A 289 15.58 0.62 12.71
CA LYS A 289 15.99 -0.78 12.72
C LYS A 289 16.23 -1.30 11.30
N GLY A 290 17.25 -2.10 11.16
CA GLY A 290 17.61 -2.82 9.96
C GLY A 290 18.33 -4.12 10.31
N LEU A 291 18.75 -4.86 9.29
CA LEU A 291 19.47 -6.11 9.44
C LEU A 291 20.89 -5.97 8.91
N ASP A 292 21.83 -6.62 9.58
CA ASP A 292 23.16 -6.81 9.02
C ASP A 292 23.08 -7.66 7.75
N PHE A 293 23.80 -7.23 6.72
CA PHE A 293 23.81 -7.91 5.43
C PHE A 293 24.30 -9.37 5.49
N LYS A 294 25.21 -9.70 6.42
CA LYS A 294 25.85 -11.02 6.49
C LYS A 294 25.31 -11.89 7.60
N THR A 295 25.03 -11.31 8.76
CA THR A 295 24.64 -12.06 9.96
C THR A 295 23.14 -12.11 10.17
N GLU A 296 22.38 -11.26 9.46
CA GLU A 296 20.94 -11.03 9.64
C GLU A 296 20.56 -10.57 11.06
N GLU A 297 21.55 -10.13 11.85
CA GLU A 297 21.31 -9.56 13.18
C GLU A 297 20.75 -8.14 13.07
N GLU A 298 19.94 -7.75 14.05
CA GLU A 298 19.36 -6.40 14.08
C GLU A 298 20.45 -5.34 14.26
N ILE A 299 20.45 -4.34 13.40
CA ILE A 299 21.31 -3.15 13.47
C ILE A 299 20.45 -1.92 13.62
N VAL A 300 20.90 -0.98 14.43
CA VAL A 300 20.26 0.31 14.64
C VAL A 300 21.00 1.42 13.89
N ARG A 301 20.26 2.33 13.28
CA ARG A 301 20.71 3.61 12.73
C ARG A 301 19.96 4.74 13.40
N HIS A 302 20.59 5.91 13.46
CA HIS A 302 19.99 7.12 14.02
C HIS A 302 19.72 8.14 12.91
N PRO A 303 18.67 8.93 12.98
CA PRO A 303 18.35 9.95 11.99
C PRO A 303 19.26 11.18 12.14
N THR A 304 20.56 10.97 12.01
CA THR A 304 21.60 12.02 12.11
C THR A 304 22.48 12.02 10.88
N ASP A 305 23.06 13.15 10.56
CA ASP A 305 23.97 13.32 9.41
C ASP A 305 25.32 12.65 9.61
N THR A 306 25.67 12.26 10.84
CA THR A 306 26.93 11.63 11.22
C THR A 306 26.89 10.11 11.24
N ASP A 307 25.71 9.52 11.27
CA ASP A 307 25.54 8.07 11.19
C ASP A 307 25.92 7.54 9.81
N PRO A 308 26.25 6.25 9.68
CA PRO A 308 26.48 5.64 8.38
C PRO A 308 25.24 5.81 7.48
N PHE A 309 25.51 6.13 6.22
CA PHE A 309 24.47 6.41 5.26
C PHE A 309 23.55 5.21 5.02
N SER A 310 22.24 5.45 5.04
CA SER A 310 21.22 4.51 4.59
C SER A 310 20.02 5.23 4.01
N MET A 311 19.47 4.71 2.93
CA MET A 311 18.22 5.18 2.32
C MET A 311 17.41 4.04 1.72
N LEU A 312 16.12 4.26 1.60
CA LEU A 312 15.16 3.32 1.02
C LEU A 312 14.59 3.88 -0.29
N ALA A 313 14.70 3.11 -1.35
CA ALA A 313 14.04 3.37 -2.61
C ALA A 313 12.58 2.93 -2.52
N PHE A 314 11.64 3.88 -2.51
CA PHE A 314 10.23 3.56 -2.32
C PHE A 314 9.38 3.69 -3.57
N LYS A 315 9.89 4.35 -4.61
CA LYS A 315 9.20 4.50 -5.89
C LYS A 315 10.19 4.67 -7.03
N ILE A 316 9.87 4.05 -8.16
CA ILE A 316 10.58 4.24 -9.43
C ILE A 316 9.56 4.74 -10.45
N MET A 317 9.99 5.65 -11.30
CA MET A 317 9.21 6.12 -12.45
C MET A 317 10.12 6.37 -13.65
N ASP A 318 9.58 6.19 -14.84
CA ASP A 318 10.27 6.54 -16.08
C ASP A 318 9.85 7.94 -16.53
N ASP A 319 10.81 8.84 -16.60
CA ASP A 319 10.60 10.22 -17.01
C ASP A 319 11.07 10.42 -18.45
N PRO A 320 10.26 11.01 -19.34
CA PRO A 320 10.60 11.19 -20.75
C PRO A 320 11.89 11.98 -21.00
N HIS A 321 12.28 12.85 -20.06
CA HIS A 321 13.42 13.78 -20.24
C HIS A 321 14.66 13.38 -19.45
N VAL A 322 14.48 12.72 -18.32
CA VAL A 322 15.59 12.37 -17.40
C VAL A 322 15.90 10.87 -17.44
N GLY A 323 14.97 10.06 -17.93
CA GLY A 323 15.02 8.61 -17.85
C GLY A 323 14.51 8.08 -16.51
N THR A 324 14.99 6.94 -16.07
CA THR A 324 14.52 6.34 -14.82
C THR A 324 14.91 7.18 -13.61
N ILE A 325 13.92 7.59 -12.83
CA ILE A 325 14.03 8.34 -11.58
C ILE A 325 13.62 7.43 -10.43
N THR A 326 14.43 7.38 -9.39
CA THR A 326 14.17 6.62 -8.16
C THR A 326 13.95 7.57 -7.00
N PHE A 327 12.76 7.55 -6.41
CA PHE A 327 12.45 8.31 -5.20
C PHE A 327 12.95 7.54 -3.98
N CYS A 328 13.75 8.22 -3.18
CA CYS A 328 14.39 7.66 -2.00
C CYS A 328 14.14 8.53 -0.78
N ARG A 329 13.99 7.90 0.38
CA ARG A 329 14.08 8.56 1.68
C ARG A 329 15.43 8.24 2.32
N VAL A 330 16.18 9.27 2.69
CA VAL A 330 17.40 9.15 3.49
C VAL A 330 17.01 8.98 4.96
N TYR A 331 17.41 7.86 5.56
CA TYR A 331 17.11 7.56 6.97
C TYR A 331 18.26 7.96 7.90
N SER A 332 19.49 7.78 7.49
CA SER A 332 20.68 8.12 8.27
C SER A 332 21.80 8.62 7.38
N GLY A 333 22.70 9.41 7.95
CA GLY A 333 23.86 9.93 7.27
C GLY A 333 23.54 11.00 6.22
N LYS A 334 24.48 11.21 5.33
CA LYS A 334 24.38 12.11 4.18
C LYS A 334 24.95 11.49 2.93
N ILE A 335 24.51 11.97 1.78
CA ILE A 335 24.99 11.52 0.47
C ILE A 335 25.23 12.71 -0.46
N GLU A 336 26.23 12.60 -1.30
CA GLU A 336 26.58 13.58 -2.31
C GLU A 336 26.30 13.04 -3.73
N SER A 337 26.00 13.93 -4.65
CA SER A 337 25.88 13.59 -6.07
C SER A 337 27.22 13.02 -6.57
N GLY A 338 27.16 11.91 -7.30
CA GLY A 338 28.33 11.17 -7.77
C GLY A 338 28.89 10.13 -6.80
N ALA A 339 28.35 10.03 -5.59
CA ALA A 339 28.80 9.05 -4.59
C ALA A 339 28.53 7.61 -5.05
N ASN A 340 29.38 6.70 -4.58
CA ASN A 340 29.18 5.26 -4.73
C ASN A 340 28.45 4.72 -3.50
N VAL A 341 27.42 3.95 -3.71
CA VAL A 341 26.61 3.30 -2.68
C VAL A 341 26.48 1.80 -2.96
N LEU A 342 26.13 1.03 -1.96
CA LEU A 342 25.81 -0.38 -2.11
C LEU A 342 24.28 -0.54 -2.07
N ASN A 343 23.72 -1.13 -3.11
CA ASN A 343 22.38 -1.72 -3.03
C ASN A 343 22.49 -3.01 -2.21
N SER A 344 22.22 -2.90 -0.92
CA SER A 344 22.38 -4.01 0.03
C SER A 344 21.35 -5.11 -0.15
N SER A 345 20.19 -4.79 -0.72
CA SER A 345 19.14 -5.78 -1.02
C SER A 345 19.52 -6.73 -2.16
N ARG A 346 20.46 -6.29 -3.04
CA ARG A 346 20.87 -7.03 -4.25
C ARG A 346 22.36 -7.32 -4.33
N ASP A 347 23.13 -6.84 -3.35
CA ASP A 347 24.61 -6.91 -3.34
C ASP A 347 25.23 -6.32 -4.62
N LYS A 348 24.76 -5.13 -5.03
CA LYS A 348 25.26 -4.46 -6.21
C LYS A 348 25.72 -3.04 -5.92
N LYS A 349 26.88 -2.67 -6.46
CA LYS A 349 27.39 -1.30 -6.38
C LYS A 349 26.64 -0.41 -7.36
N GLU A 350 26.17 0.74 -6.86
CA GLU A 350 25.49 1.76 -7.63
C GLU A 350 26.21 3.10 -7.50
N ARG A 351 26.10 3.90 -8.53
CA ARG A 351 26.59 5.29 -8.49
C ARG A 351 25.39 6.23 -8.58
N VAL A 352 25.30 7.12 -7.61
CA VAL A 352 24.29 8.18 -7.62
C VAL A 352 24.63 9.19 -8.70
N GLY A 353 23.75 9.37 -9.67
CA GLY A 353 23.88 10.40 -10.70
C GLY A 353 23.42 11.77 -10.19
N ARG A 354 22.42 12.35 -10.84
CA ARG A 354 21.78 13.59 -10.38
C ARG A 354 20.84 13.31 -9.22
N MET A 355 20.83 14.24 -8.26
CA MET A 355 19.85 14.26 -7.19
C MET A 355 18.92 15.45 -7.39
N LEU A 356 17.63 15.23 -7.28
CA LEU A 356 16.57 16.20 -7.53
C LEU A 356 15.66 16.34 -6.31
N LEU A 357 15.34 17.56 -5.92
CA LEU A 357 14.19 17.86 -5.08
C LEU A 357 12.98 18.16 -5.98
N MET A 358 11.86 17.57 -5.63
CA MET A 358 10.61 17.78 -6.34
C MET A 358 9.80 18.88 -5.66
N HIS A 359 9.44 19.91 -6.43
CA HIS A 359 8.61 21.01 -5.98
C HIS A 359 7.39 21.11 -6.91
N ALA A 360 6.37 20.32 -6.64
CA ALA A 360 5.22 20.19 -7.54
C ALA A 360 5.70 19.84 -8.98
N ASN A 361 5.53 20.73 -9.94
CA ASN A 361 5.97 20.53 -11.33
C ASN A 361 7.43 20.96 -11.60
N ASN A 362 8.11 21.54 -10.63
CA ASN A 362 9.49 22.00 -10.77
C ASN A 362 10.48 21.02 -10.14
N ARG A 363 11.66 20.93 -10.73
CA ARG A 363 12.77 20.08 -10.27
C ARG A 363 13.95 20.97 -9.94
N GLU A 364 14.55 20.75 -8.79
CA GLU A 364 15.75 21.47 -8.35
C GLU A 364 16.90 20.47 -8.16
N ASP A 365 18.02 20.71 -8.84
CA ASP A 365 19.22 19.90 -8.65
C ASP A 365 19.84 20.21 -7.28
N VAL A 366 20.08 19.17 -6.50
CA VAL A 366 20.77 19.26 -5.21
C VAL A 366 22.06 18.47 -5.23
N LYS A 367 23.08 19.01 -4.55
CA LYS A 367 24.41 18.36 -4.48
C LYS A 367 24.52 17.37 -3.34
N GLU A 368 23.78 17.59 -2.27
CA GLU A 368 23.81 16.79 -1.05
C GLU A 368 22.38 16.52 -0.58
N ALA A 369 22.18 15.37 0.03
CA ALA A 369 20.94 15.00 0.74
C ALA A 369 21.31 14.45 2.12
N PHE A 370 20.46 14.74 3.09
CA PHE A 370 20.70 14.51 4.52
C PHE A 370 19.61 13.59 5.11
N ALA A 371 19.89 13.05 6.31
CA ALA A 371 18.91 12.27 7.05
C ALA A 371 17.56 13.01 7.14
N GLY A 372 16.47 12.33 6.81
CA GLY A 372 15.11 12.90 6.75
C GLY A 372 14.70 13.45 5.37
N ASP A 373 15.64 13.63 4.44
CA ASP A 373 15.31 14.11 3.09
C ASP A 373 14.58 13.04 2.26
N ILE A 374 13.65 13.51 1.44
CA ILE A 374 13.05 12.75 0.35
C ILE A 374 13.59 13.35 -0.94
N VAL A 375 14.31 12.55 -1.72
CA VAL A 375 14.99 12.97 -2.95
C VAL A 375 14.70 12.01 -4.10
N ALA A 376 14.76 12.54 -5.31
CA ALA A 376 14.68 11.76 -6.52
C ALA A 376 16.10 11.58 -7.11
N LEU A 377 16.51 10.35 -7.38
CA LEU A 377 17.81 10.00 -7.91
C LEU A 377 17.69 9.56 -9.36
N ALA A 378 18.51 10.12 -10.23
CA ALA A 378 18.67 9.65 -11.60
C ALA A 378 19.96 8.85 -11.78
N GLY A 379 19.94 7.85 -12.66
CA GLY A 379 21.12 7.10 -13.05
C GLY A 379 21.38 5.79 -12.28
N LEU A 380 20.49 5.39 -11.38
CA LEU A 380 20.53 4.06 -10.77
C LEU A 380 20.08 3.01 -11.81
N LYS A 381 20.81 1.88 -11.89
CA LYS A 381 20.61 0.87 -12.96
C LYS A 381 19.92 -0.39 -12.45
N ASP A 382 20.30 -0.86 -11.28
CA ASP A 382 19.89 -2.14 -10.72
C ASP A 382 18.91 -2.01 -9.55
N THR A 383 18.65 -0.79 -9.09
CA THR A 383 17.78 -0.51 -7.95
C THR A 383 16.32 -0.67 -8.33
N ARG A 384 15.57 -1.36 -7.47
CA ARG A 384 14.11 -1.54 -7.58
C ARG A 384 13.42 -0.94 -6.37
N THR A 385 12.11 -0.79 -6.48
CA THR A 385 11.29 -0.37 -5.34
C THR A 385 11.43 -1.35 -4.18
N GLY A 386 11.64 -0.81 -2.98
CA GLY A 386 11.87 -1.58 -1.77
C GLY A 386 13.35 -1.88 -1.47
N ASP A 387 14.25 -1.58 -2.41
CA ASP A 387 15.69 -1.80 -2.19
C ASP A 387 16.29 -0.77 -1.22
N THR A 388 17.24 -1.22 -0.42
CA THR A 388 18.05 -0.37 0.46
C THR A 388 19.35 -0.01 -0.23
N LEU A 389 19.68 1.28 -0.20
CA LEU A 389 21.00 1.78 -0.58
C LEU A 389 21.75 2.23 0.69
N SER A 390 22.93 1.71 0.90
CA SER A 390 23.69 1.95 2.13
C SER A 390 25.14 2.31 1.88
N ASP A 391 25.82 2.74 2.96
CA ASP A 391 27.26 2.86 2.99
C ASP A 391 27.91 1.53 2.62
N PRO A 392 28.89 1.51 1.68
CA PRO A 392 29.52 0.26 1.21
C PRO A 392 30.33 -0.47 2.29
N VAL A 393 30.71 0.19 3.37
CA VAL A 393 31.52 -0.36 4.46
C VAL A 393 30.67 -0.79 5.64
N LYS A 394 29.74 0.07 6.04
CA LYS A 394 28.80 -0.19 7.14
C LYS A 394 27.41 -0.52 6.58
N VAL A 395 27.32 -1.71 6.02
CA VAL A 395 26.13 -2.15 5.28
C VAL A 395 24.96 -2.42 6.22
N VAL A 396 23.76 -1.99 5.82
CA VAL A 396 22.51 -2.30 6.48
C VAL A 396 21.45 -2.61 5.41
N ILE A 397 20.54 -3.52 5.72
CA ILE A 397 19.31 -3.73 4.97
C ILE A 397 18.19 -3.20 5.84
N LEU A 398 17.52 -2.14 5.39
CA LEU A 398 16.30 -1.66 6.01
C LEU A 398 15.18 -2.69 5.79
N GLU A 399 14.15 -2.65 6.62
CA GLU A 399 13.04 -3.60 6.56
C GLU A 399 12.51 -3.78 5.12
N LYS A 400 12.37 -5.03 4.70
CA LYS A 400 11.81 -5.37 3.39
C LYS A 400 10.32 -5.04 3.33
N MET A 401 9.89 -4.45 2.21
CA MET A 401 8.47 -4.31 1.91
C MET A 401 7.92 -5.67 1.46
N GLU A 402 6.80 -6.08 2.05
CA GLU A 402 6.03 -7.23 1.59
C GLU A 402 5.06 -6.77 0.50
N PHE A 403 5.05 -7.49 -0.61
CA PHE A 403 4.18 -7.18 -1.74
C PHE A 403 3.11 -8.26 -1.88
N PRO A 404 1.81 -7.88 -1.97
CA PRO A 404 0.76 -8.85 -2.18
C PRO A 404 0.88 -9.53 -3.55
N GLU A 405 0.49 -10.79 -3.60
CA GLU A 405 0.45 -11.54 -4.84
C GLU A 405 -0.70 -11.05 -5.73
N PRO A 406 -0.46 -10.90 -7.04
CA PRO A 406 -1.50 -10.54 -8.00
C PRO A 406 -2.61 -11.60 -8.05
N VAL A 407 -3.86 -11.15 -8.24
CA VAL A 407 -5.05 -12.02 -8.22
C VAL A 407 -5.78 -12.12 -9.57
N ILE A 408 -5.42 -11.28 -10.53
CA ILE A 408 -6.01 -11.24 -11.87
C ILE A 408 -4.91 -11.25 -12.93
N GLU A 409 -5.21 -11.83 -14.08
CA GLU A 409 -4.27 -11.88 -15.21
C GLU A 409 -4.96 -11.61 -16.53
N ILE A 410 -4.19 -11.08 -17.49
CA ILE A 410 -4.58 -10.90 -18.90
C ILE A 410 -3.46 -11.38 -19.82
N ALA A 411 -3.81 -11.87 -20.98
CA ALA A 411 -2.85 -12.16 -22.03
C ALA A 411 -2.67 -10.95 -22.94
N VAL A 412 -1.44 -10.67 -23.35
CA VAL A 412 -1.11 -9.59 -24.28
C VAL A 412 -0.35 -10.17 -25.46
N GLU A 413 -0.84 -9.88 -26.65
CA GLU A 413 -0.25 -10.35 -27.91
C GLU A 413 0.09 -9.15 -28.81
N PRO A 414 1.38 -8.86 -29.06
CA PRO A 414 1.78 -7.77 -29.93
C PRO A 414 1.36 -8.04 -31.38
N LYS A 415 0.92 -7.00 -32.10
CA LYS A 415 0.46 -7.15 -33.50
C LYS A 415 1.58 -7.25 -34.51
N SER A 416 2.79 -6.80 -34.18
CA SER A 416 3.95 -6.84 -35.07
C SER A 416 5.24 -7.16 -34.29
N LYS A 417 6.33 -7.52 -35.04
CA LYS A 417 7.65 -7.72 -34.43
C LYS A 417 8.19 -6.44 -33.77
N ALA A 418 7.94 -5.27 -34.36
CA ALA A 418 8.33 -4.00 -33.78
C ALA A 418 7.57 -3.69 -32.46
N ASP A 419 6.29 -4.07 -32.39
CA ASP A 419 5.51 -3.97 -31.16
C ASP A 419 5.99 -4.96 -30.10
N GLN A 420 6.48 -6.15 -30.49
CA GLN A 420 7.05 -7.11 -29.55
C GLN A 420 8.31 -6.59 -28.86
N GLU A 421 9.21 -5.93 -29.61
CA GLU A 421 10.40 -5.30 -29.01
C GLU A 421 10.03 -4.16 -28.06
N LYS A 422 9.13 -3.27 -28.50
CA LYS A 422 8.60 -2.18 -27.64
C LYS A 422 7.90 -2.71 -26.39
N LEU A 423 7.08 -3.76 -26.55
CA LEU A 423 6.37 -4.40 -25.46
C LEU A 423 7.36 -4.94 -24.42
N GLY A 424 8.40 -5.65 -24.82
CA GLY A 424 9.41 -6.18 -23.92
C GLY A 424 10.09 -5.08 -23.08
N ILE A 425 10.49 -3.98 -23.72
CA ILE A 425 11.11 -2.83 -23.04
C ILE A 425 10.12 -2.16 -22.09
N ALA A 426 8.90 -1.91 -22.55
CA ALA A 426 7.87 -1.25 -21.75
C ALA A 426 7.47 -2.09 -20.53
N LEU A 427 7.28 -3.40 -20.70
CA LEU A 427 6.93 -4.30 -19.61
C LEU A 427 8.04 -4.43 -18.56
N ALA A 428 9.31 -4.45 -18.99
CA ALA A 428 10.44 -4.45 -18.06
C ALA A 428 10.45 -3.19 -17.19
N LYS A 429 10.16 -2.03 -17.76
CA LYS A 429 10.05 -0.75 -17.02
C LYS A 429 8.86 -0.76 -16.06
N LEU A 430 7.66 -1.12 -16.53
CA LEU A 430 6.46 -1.18 -15.70
C LEU A 430 6.59 -2.17 -14.54
N ALA A 431 7.25 -3.31 -14.74
CA ALA A 431 7.52 -4.28 -13.68
C ALA A 431 8.59 -3.80 -12.69
N ALA A 432 9.53 -2.95 -13.14
CA ALA A 432 10.50 -2.32 -12.23
C ALA A 432 9.86 -1.23 -11.36
N GLU A 433 8.89 -0.49 -11.92
CA GLU A 433 8.13 0.53 -11.21
C GLU A 433 7.19 -0.06 -10.16
N ASP A 434 6.57 -1.18 -10.48
CA ASP A 434 5.46 -1.75 -9.72
C ASP A 434 5.65 -3.24 -9.42
N PRO A 435 6.12 -3.61 -8.23
CA PRO A 435 6.33 -5.01 -7.83
C PRO A 435 5.05 -5.86 -7.76
N SER A 436 3.86 -5.26 -7.67
CA SER A 436 2.59 -5.98 -7.74
C SER A 436 2.16 -6.30 -9.17
N PHE A 437 2.80 -5.66 -10.14
CA PHE A 437 2.63 -5.94 -11.55
C PHE A 437 3.66 -6.96 -12.00
N ARG A 438 3.22 -8.16 -12.36
CA ARG A 438 4.10 -9.25 -12.79
C ARG A 438 3.89 -9.61 -14.25
N VAL A 439 4.98 -9.91 -14.91
CA VAL A 439 5.01 -10.32 -16.30
C VAL A 439 5.64 -11.70 -16.39
N SER A 440 4.99 -12.61 -17.11
CA SER A 440 5.52 -13.94 -17.42
C SER A 440 5.18 -14.31 -18.86
N THR A 441 5.93 -15.25 -19.42
CA THR A 441 5.60 -15.84 -20.70
C THR A 441 5.07 -17.25 -20.46
N ASP A 442 3.90 -17.54 -20.98
CA ASP A 442 3.35 -18.88 -20.99
C ASP A 442 4.20 -19.75 -21.93
N GLN A 443 4.74 -20.86 -21.40
CA GLN A 443 5.66 -21.70 -22.14
C GLN A 443 4.97 -22.53 -23.23
N GLU A 444 3.67 -22.79 -23.09
CA GLU A 444 2.92 -23.60 -24.06
C GLU A 444 2.37 -22.73 -25.20
N SER A 445 1.72 -21.62 -24.85
CA SER A 445 1.12 -20.72 -25.85
C SER A 445 2.09 -19.66 -26.40
N GLY A 446 3.21 -19.39 -25.70
CA GLY A 446 4.14 -18.30 -26.03
C GLY A 446 3.58 -16.91 -25.74
N GLN A 447 2.39 -16.81 -25.16
CA GLN A 447 1.74 -15.54 -24.84
C GLN A 447 2.40 -14.84 -23.66
N THR A 448 2.41 -13.52 -23.69
CA THR A 448 2.82 -12.69 -22.55
C THR A 448 1.64 -12.51 -21.61
N ILE A 449 1.79 -12.95 -20.36
CA ILE A 449 0.77 -12.85 -19.32
C ILE A 449 1.14 -11.71 -18.38
N LEU A 450 0.22 -10.77 -18.21
CA LEU A 450 0.31 -9.68 -17.25
C LEU A 450 -0.57 -10.00 -16.04
N ARG A 451 -0.03 -9.87 -14.84
CA ARG A 451 -0.74 -10.09 -13.58
C ARG A 451 -0.80 -8.83 -12.76
N GLY A 452 -1.94 -8.56 -12.12
CA GLY A 452 -2.18 -7.37 -11.31
C GLY A 452 -3.16 -7.60 -10.17
N MET A 453 -3.40 -6.54 -9.40
CA MET A 453 -4.23 -6.57 -8.20
C MET A 453 -5.74 -6.44 -8.48
N GLY A 454 -6.11 -5.94 -9.65
CA GLY A 454 -7.50 -5.75 -10.06
C GLY A 454 -7.65 -5.31 -11.51
N GLU A 455 -8.89 -5.26 -11.99
CA GLU A 455 -9.19 -4.86 -13.38
C GLU A 455 -8.66 -3.46 -13.70
N LEU A 456 -8.92 -2.50 -12.81
CA LEU A 456 -8.46 -1.11 -13.01
C LEU A 456 -6.94 -1.02 -13.05
N HIS A 457 -6.24 -1.79 -12.22
CA HIS A 457 -4.77 -1.85 -12.23
C HIS A 457 -4.25 -2.29 -13.60
N LEU A 458 -4.76 -3.40 -14.14
CA LEU A 458 -4.34 -3.89 -15.45
C LEU A 458 -4.77 -2.97 -16.60
N ASP A 459 -5.97 -2.39 -16.54
CA ASP A 459 -6.45 -1.43 -17.54
C ASP A 459 -5.52 -0.22 -17.65
N ILE A 460 -5.07 0.32 -16.52
CA ILE A 460 -4.14 1.45 -16.50
C ILE A 460 -2.78 1.04 -17.09
N LYS A 461 -2.25 -0.14 -16.73
CA LYS A 461 -0.98 -0.62 -17.31
C LYS A 461 -1.08 -0.80 -18.83
N VAL A 462 -2.20 -1.34 -19.33
CA VAL A 462 -2.47 -1.47 -20.76
C VAL A 462 -2.60 -0.10 -21.44
N ASP A 463 -3.26 0.84 -20.79
CA ASP A 463 -3.41 2.20 -21.32
C ASP A 463 -2.04 2.92 -21.43
N ILE A 464 -1.17 2.76 -20.42
CA ILE A 464 0.21 3.26 -20.46
C ILE A 464 0.99 2.61 -21.61
N LEU A 465 0.87 1.29 -21.81
CA LEU A 465 1.50 0.60 -22.94
C LEU A 465 1.10 1.23 -24.28
N ARG A 466 -0.18 1.54 -24.46
CA ARG A 466 -0.71 2.14 -25.69
C ARG A 466 -0.33 3.61 -25.87
N ARG A 467 -0.56 4.44 -24.86
CA ARG A 467 -0.39 5.91 -24.95
C ARG A 467 1.05 6.33 -24.80
N THR A 468 1.77 5.80 -23.82
CA THR A 468 3.15 6.21 -23.51
C THR A 468 4.16 5.49 -24.37
N TYR A 469 4.08 4.16 -24.43
CA TYR A 469 5.06 3.32 -25.14
C TYR A 469 4.69 3.05 -26.60
N LYS A 470 3.50 3.47 -27.05
CA LYS A 470 3.02 3.28 -28.44
C LYS A 470 3.09 1.84 -28.89
N VAL A 471 2.68 0.90 -28.03
CA VAL A 471 2.58 -0.53 -28.30
C VAL A 471 1.18 -0.83 -28.83
N ASP A 472 1.08 -1.47 -30.01
CA ASP A 472 -0.17 -2.00 -30.54
C ASP A 472 -0.24 -3.49 -30.24
N ALA A 473 -1.21 -3.89 -29.43
CA ALA A 473 -1.36 -5.27 -28.96
C ALA A 473 -2.84 -5.64 -28.82
N ASN A 474 -3.14 -6.92 -29.02
CA ASN A 474 -4.41 -7.53 -28.66
C ASN A 474 -4.39 -7.88 -27.17
N ILE A 475 -5.44 -7.49 -26.45
CA ILE A 475 -5.58 -7.73 -25.02
C ILE A 475 -6.66 -8.78 -24.82
N GLY A 476 -6.31 -9.87 -24.12
CA GLY A 476 -7.26 -10.91 -23.74
C GLY A 476 -8.23 -10.45 -22.65
N GLN A 477 -9.28 -11.22 -22.42
CA GLN A 477 -10.22 -10.96 -21.33
C GLN A 477 -9.54 -11.24 -19.97
N PRO A 478 -9.88 -10.47 -18.93
CA PRO A 478 -9.39 -10.74 -17.58
C PRO A 478 -9.72 -12.15 -17.11
N GLN A 479 -8.78 -12.79 -16.47
CA GLN A 479 -8.94 -14.14 -15.93
C GLN A 479 -8.47 -14.17 -14.47
N VAL A 480 -9.01 -15.12 -13.72
CA VAL A 480 -8.67 -15.32 -12.31
C VAL A 480 -7.34 -16.07 -12.22
N ALA A 481 -6.46 -15.59 -11.35
CA ALA A 481 -5.24 -16.31 -11.00
C ALA A 481 -5.57 -17.38 -9.95
N TYR A 482 -5.94 -18.56 -10.41
CA TYR A 482 -6.18 -19.71 -9.54
C TYR A 482 -4.88 -20.23 -8.92
N ARG A 483 -5.03 -21.04 -7.85
CA ARG A 483 -3.95 -21.75 -7.17
C ARG A 483 -4.34 -23.19 -6.97
N GLU A 484 -3.37 -24.05 -6.70
CA GLU A 484 -3.59 -25.44 -6.31
C GLU A 484 -3.08 -25.66 -4.89
N LYS A 485 -3.71 -26.56 -4.13
CA LYS A 485 -3.34 -26.91 -2.77
C LYS A 485 -3.44 -28.42 -2.53
N LEU A 486 -2.45 -28.96 -1.85
CA LEU A 486 -2.51 -30.34 -1.34
C LEU A 486 -3.47 -30.42 -0.13
N THR A 487 -4.30 -31.48 -0.08
CA THR A 487 -5.27 -31.62 1.02
C THR A 487 -4.82 -32.57 2.14
N ARG A 488 -4.00 -33.58 1.85
CA ARG A 488 -3.61 -34.61 2.80
C ARG A 488 -2.11 -34.84 2.82
N ARG A 489 -1.58 -35.14 4.00
CA ARG A 489 -0.20 -35.62 4.17
C ARG A 489 0.01 -36.90 3.38
N THR A 490 1.09 -36.97 2.61
CA THR A 490 1.43 -38.09 1.75
C THR A 490 2.91 -38.40 1.87
N GLU A 491 3.23 -39.68 1.93
CA GLU A 491 4.60 -40.18 1.86
C GLU A 491 4.82 -40.81 0.49
N ILE A 492 5.94 -40.48 -0.16
CA ILE A 492 6.30 -40.96 -1.49
C ILE A 492 7.75 -41.42 -1.49
N ASP A 493 7.99 -42.57 -2.08
CA ASP A 493 9.31 -43.14 -2.33
C ASP A 493 9.44 -43.36 -3.83
N TYR A 494 10.29 -42.60 -4.48
CA TYR A 494 10.41 -42.61 -5.93
C TYR A 494 11.85 -42.85 -6.36
N THR A 495 12.04 -43.78 -7.31
CA THR A 495 13.31 -44.09 -7.90
C THR A 495 13.31 -43.76 -9.39
N HIS A 496 14.17 -42.84 -9.80
CA HIS A 496 14.48 -42.58 -11.19
C HIS A 496 15.68 -43.45 -11.62
N LYS A 497 15.45 -44.31 -12.60
CA LYS A 497 16.50 -45.13 -13.17
C LYS A 497 16.37 -45.18 -14.70
N LYS A 498 17.41 -44.74 -15.40
CA LYS A 498 17.47 -44.76 -16.85
C LYS A 498 18.84 -45.27 -17.31
N GLN A 499 18.85 -46.32 -18.11
CA GLN A 499 20.08 -46.84 -18.77
C GLN A 499 19.95 -46.68 -20.28
N THR A 500 20.81 -45.92 -20.88
CA THR A 500 20.94 -45.71 -22.33
C THR A 500 22.42 -45.83 -22.64
N GLY A 501 22.88 -46.90 -23.26
CA GLY A 501 24.19 -47.16 -23.83
C GLY A 501 25.39 -46.24 -23.53
N GLY A 502 25.63 -45.93 -22.26
CA GLY A 502 26.63 -44.98 -21.74
C GLY A 502 26.40 -44.77 -20.23
N THR A 503 26.77 -43.62 -19.71
CA THR A 503 26.51 -43.24 -18.29
C THR A 503 24.99 -43.21 -18.03
N GLY A 504 24.52 -44.01 -17.07
CA GLY A 504 23.10 -44.08 -16.70
C GLY A 504 22.64 -42.87 -15.88
N GLN A 505 21.39 -42.89 -15.50
CA GLN A 505 20.82 -41.94 -14.51
C GLN A 505 20.19 -42.71 -13.38
N PHE A 506 20.57 -42.37 -12.13
CA PHE A 506 19.99 -42.98 -10.94
C PHE A 506 19.80 -41.92 -9.85
N ALA A 507 18.59 -41.85 -9.29
CA ALA A 507 18.30 -41.09 -8.07
C ALA A 507 17.06 -41.68 -7.38
N ARG A 508 17.16 -41.93 -6.09
CA ARG A 508 16.02 -42.28 -5.26
C ARG A 508 15.80 -41.19 -4.21
N VAL A 509 14.56 -40.74 -4.08
CA VAL A 509 14.14 -39.74 -3.10
C VAL A 509 12.90 -40.24 -2.35
N LYS A 510 12.89 -40.05 -1.05
CA LYS A 510 11.73 -40.34 -0.20
C LYS A 510 11.30 -39.07 0.50
N PHE A 511 10.08 -38.61 0.18
CA PHE A 511 9.50 -37.39 0.72
C PHE A 511 8.33 -37.67 1.64
N VAL A 512 8.19 -36.82 2.66
CA VAL A 512 6.94 -36.54 3.35
C VAL A 512 6.44 -35.19 2.85
N VAL A 513 5.27 -35.18 2.24
CA VAL A 513 4.64 -33.99 1.68
C VAL A 513 3.35 -33.74 2.42
N GLU A 514 3.20 -32.56 2.98
CA GLU A 514 2.04 -32.20 3.78
C GLU A 514 1.56 -30.77 3.49
N PRO A 515 0.24 -30.49 3.67
CA PRO A 515 -0.26 -29.13 3.60
C PRO A 515 0.42 -28.26 4.65
N ASN A 516 0.76 -27.02 4.27
CA ASN A 516 1.22 -26.00 5.20
C ASN A 516 0.06 -25.08 5.62
N GLU A 517 0.27 -24.26 6.63
CA GLU A 517 -0.69 -23.25 7.05
C GLU A 517 -0.92 -22.22 5.94
N PRO A 518 -2.14 -21.69 5.77
CA PRO A 518 -2.43 -20.67 4.79
C PRO A 518 -1.47 -19.47 4.90
N GLY A 519 -0.87 -19.09 3.76
CA GLY A 519 0.07 -17.99 3.67
C GLY A 519 1.52 -18.28 4.06
N LYS A 520 1.82 -19.50 4.54
CA LYS A 520 3.22 -19.91 4.88
C LYS A 520 4.06 -20.23 3.64
N GLY A 521 3.43 -20.46 2.51
CA GLY A 521 4.13 -20.76 1.26
C GLY A 521 4.79 -22.13 1.26
N PHE A 522 5.90 -22.24 0.50
CA PHE A 522 6.67 -23.47 0.36
C PHE A 522 7.78 -23.55 1.41
N GLU A 523 7.83 -24.65 2.15
CA GLU A 523 8.91 -25.00 3.06
C GLU A 523 9.56 -26.32 2.62
N PHE A 524 10.89 -26.33 2.53
CA PHE A 524 11.67 -27.52 2.28
C PHE A 524 12.67 -27.78 3.41
N ALA A 525 12.74 -29.01 3.86
CA ALA A 525 13.73 -29.45 4.83
C ALA A 525 14.35 -30.80 4.43
N SER A 526 15.65 -30.93 4.54
CA SER A 526 16.34 -32.19 4.41
C SER A 526 16.62 -32.78 5.78
N LYS A 527 16.03 -33.95 6.06
CA LYS A 527 16.21 -34.73 7.31
C LYS A 527 16.98 -36.04 7.05
N VAL A 528 17.69 -36.11 5.93
CA VAL A 528 18.44 -37.31 5.55
C VAL A 528 19.58 -37.59 6.51
N ILE A 529 19.69 -38.83 7.00
CA ILE A 529 20.72 -39.29 7.91
C ILE A 529 21.75 -40.15 7.15
N GLY A 530 23.02 -40.07 7.55
CA GLY A 530 24.08 -40.95 7.04
C GLY A 530 24.51 -40.70 5.57
N GLY A 531 24.16 -39.52 4.99
CA GLY A 531 24.61 -39.20 3.63
C GLY A 531 23.90 -39.98 2.51
N ALA A 532 22.71 -40.53 2.78
CA ALA A 532 21.92 -41.27 1.78
C ALA A 532 21.60 -40.45 0.52
N VAL A 533 21.51 -39.12 0.66
CA VAL A 533 21.55 -38.16 -0.42
C VAL A 533 22.70 -37.18 -0.16
N PRO A 534 23.76 -37.16 -0.99
CA PRO A 534 24.85 -36.21 -0.87
C PRO A 534 24.39 -34.75 -0.92
N LYS A 535 25.03 -33.90 -0.12
CA LYS A 535 24.65 -32.48 -0.04
C LYS A 535 24.71 -31.75 -1.39
N GLU A 536 25.61 -32.16 -2.26
CA GLU A 536 25.77 -31.62 -3.61
C GLU A 536 24.54 -31.84 -4.53
N TYR A 537 23.68 -32.79 -4.21
CA TYR A 537 22.46 -33.10 -5.00
C TYR A 537 21.20 -32.43 -4.42
N ILE A 538 21.25 -31.87 -3.21
CA ILE A 538 20.12 -31.17 -2.59
C ILE A 538 19.63 -29.98 -3.43
N PRO A 539 20.47 -29.13 -4.02
CA PRO A 539 20.03 -28.09 -4.95
C PRO A 539 19.24 -28.63 -6.16
N GLY A 540 19.60 -29.82 -6.65
CA GLY A 540 18.87 -30.51 -7.70
C GLY A 540 17.47 -30.95 -7.24
N VAL A 541 17.36 -31.44 -6.02
CA VAL A 541 16.08 -31.80 -5.38
C VAL A 541 15.18 -30.56 -5.31
N GLU A 542 15.66 -29.45 -4.75
CA GLU A 542 14.89 -28.20 -4.62
C GLU A 542 14.45 -27.66 -5.99
N LYS A 543 15.32 -27.69 -6.98
CA LYS A 543 15.00 -27.26 -8.33
C LYS A 543 13.88 -28.12 -8.95
N GLY A 544 13.93 -29.44 -8.72
CA GLY A 544 12.88 -30.35 -9.17
C GLY A 544 11.53 -30.07 -8.49
N LEU A 545 11.52 -29.82 -7.19
CA LEU A 545 10.32 -29.44 -6.43
C LEU A 545 9.73 -28.13 -6.95
N ASN A 546 10.55 -27.08 -7.05
CA ASN A 546 10.11 -25.76 -7.50
C ASN A 546 9.51 -25.78 -8.92
N SER A 547 9.99 -26.66 -9.81
CA SER A 547 9.44 -26.79 -11.16
C SER A 547 7.99 -27.30 -11.16
N VAL A 548 7.62 -28.14 -10.21
CA VAL A 548 6.24 -28.64 -10.05
C VAL A 548 5.36 -27.63 -9.32
N LEU A 549 5.93 -26.94 -8.34
CA LEU A 549 5.19 -25.90 -7.58
C LEU A 549 4.76 -24.72 -8.47
N GLY A 550 5.54 -24.41 -9.50
CA GLY A 550 5.20 -23.36 -10.47
C GLY A 550 4.05 -23.73 -11.41
N ALA A 551 3.85 -25.03 -11.65
CA ALA A 551 2.80 -25.54 -12.54
C ALA A 551 2.24 -26.86 -11.97
N GLY A 552 1.16 -26.75 -11.21
CA GLY A 552 0.51 -27.87 -10.53
C GLY A 552 -0.08 -28.91 -11.45
N ILE A 553 -0.70 -29.92 -10.88
CA ILE A 553 -1.14 -31.12 -11.61
C ILE A 553 -2.60 -31.10 -12.08
N LEU A 554 -3.44 -30.18 -11.53
CA LEU A 554 -4.87 -30.14 -11.87
C LEU A 554 -5.13 -29.39 -13.17
N ALA A 555 -4.63 -28.17 -13.25
CA ALA A 555 -4.83 -27.28 -14.40
C ALA A 555 -3.62 -26.38 -14.68
N GLY A 556 -2.46 -26.73 -14.11
CA GLY A 556 -1.20 -26.02 -14.34
C GLY A 556 -1.04 -24.74 -13.48
N PHE A 557 -1.88 -24.53 -12.47
CA PHE A 557 -1.75 -23.38 -11.60
C PHE A 557 -0.71 -23.60 -10.48
N PRO A 558 -0.07 -22.55 -9.97
CA PRO A 558 0.93 -22.66 -8.91
C PRO A 558 0.38 -23.38 -7.68
N VAL A 559 1.16 -24.29 -7.11
CA VAL A 559 0.86 -24.97 -5.85
C VAL A 559 1.34 -24.11 -4.69
N VAL A 560 0.46 -23.86 -3.70
CA VAL A 560 0.74 -23.01 -2.55
C VAL A 560 0.63 -23.80 -1.25
N ASP A 561 1.24 -23.26 -0.20
CA ASP A 561 1.12 -23.73 1.19
C ASP A 561 1.39 -25.22 1.34
N ILE A 562 2.61 -25.61 0.99
CA ILE A 562 3.07 -27.00 1.00
C ILE A 562 4.41 -27.12 1.73
N LYS A 563 4.55 -28.16 2.52
CA LYS A 563 5.80 -28.53 3.20
C LYS A 563 6.29 -29.86 2.68
N VAL A 564 7.56 -29.90 2.29
CA VAL A 564 8.21 -31.09 1.78
C VAL A 564 9.43 -31.40 2.64
N GLU A 565 9.49 -32.61 3.19
CA GLU A 565 10.65 -33.12 3.92
C GLU A 565 11.28 -34.26 3.15
N LEU A 566 12.56 -34.13 2.79
CA LEU A 566 13.36 -35.22 2.26
C LEU A 566 13.87 -36.04 3.46
N ILE A 567 13.31 -37.26 3.62
CA ILE A 567 13.59 -38.12 4.78
C ILE A 567 14.58 -39.24 4.51
N ASP A 568 14.66 -39.72 3.26
CA ASP A 568 15.58 -40.78 2.82
C ASP A 568 15.84 -40.68 1.32
N GLY A 569 16.78 -41.48 0.84
CA GLY A 569 17.10 -41.56 -0.59
C GLY A 569 18.22 -42.56 -0.84
N ALA A 570 18.67 -42.61 -2.08
CA ALA A 570 19.83 -43.39 -2.50
C ALA A 570 20.47 -42.76 -3.74
N TYR A 571 21.78 -42.92 -3.85
CA TYR A 571 22.55 -42.50 -5.00
C TYR A 571 23.44 -43.67 -5.52
N HIS A 572 23.97 -43.49 -6.71
CA HIS A 572 24.93 -44.38 -7.31
C HIS A 572 26.18 -43.63 -7.73
N ASP A 573 27.34 -44.13 -7.37
CA ASP A 573 28.61 -43.39 -7.50
C ASP A 573 28.91 -42.89 -8.93
N VAL A 574 28.38 -43.54 -9.96
CA VAL A 574 28.65 -43.21 -11.35
C VAL A 574 27.44 -42.60 -12.05
N ASP A 575 26.21 -43.05 -11.71
CA ASP A 575 25.00 -42.71 -12.45
C ASP A 575 24.16 -41.61 -11.79
N SER A 576 24.58 -41.11 -10.64
CA SER A 576 23.88 -40.02 -9.95
C SER A 576 24.42 -38.64 -10.35
N SER A 577 23.54 -37.69 -10.47
CA SER A 577 23.83 -36.29 -10.76
C SER A 577 22.75 -35.39 -10.20
N ALA A 578 23.02 -34.08 -10.08
CA ALA A 578 22.01 -33.11 -9.69
C ALA A 578 20.78 -33.17 -10.64
N LEU A 579 20.97 -33.39 -11.93
CA LEU A 579 19.91 -33.56 -12.90
C LEU A 579 19.04 -34.82 -12.64
N ALA A 580 19.66 -35.95 -12.28
CA ALA A 580 18.94 -37.18 -11.95
C ALA A 580 18.05 -36.95 -10.71
N PHE A 581 18.54 -36.24 -9.68
CA PHE A 581 17.77 -35.87 -8.51
C PHE A 581 16.70 -34.82 -8.78
N GLU A 582 16.93 -33.88 -9.72
CA GLU A 582 15.91 -32.95 -10.21
C GLU A 582 14.74 -33.70 -10.86
N ILE A 583 15.03 -34.65 -11.74
CA ILE A 583 14.01 -35.47 -12.44
C ILE A 583 13.25 -36.35 -11.45
N ALA A 584 13.96 -37.01 -10.52
CA ALA A 584 13.34 -37.87 -9.49
C ALA A 584 12.42 -37.07 -8.57
N SER A 585 12.85 -35.90 -8.13
CA SER A 585 12.09 -35.05 -7.22
C SER A 585 10.85 -34.46 -7.89
N ARG A 586 10.96 -34.08 -9.16
CA ARG A 586 9.83 -33.62 -9.99
C ARG A 586 8.75 -34.72 -10.10
N ALA A 587 9.15 -35.93 -10.44
CA ALA A 587 8.24 -37.06 -10.57
C ALA A 587 7.62 -37.46 -9.21
N ALA A 588 8.43 -37.49 -8.16
CA ALA A 588 7.98 -37.81 -6.81
C ALA A 588 6.93 -36.81 -6.30
N LEU A 589 7.15 -35.53 -6.46
CA LEU A 589 6.20 -34.50 -6.02
C LEU A 589 4.89 -34.56 -6.81
N ARG A 590 4.94 -34.75 -8.12
CA ARG A 590 3.73 -34.96 -8.93
C ARG A 590 2.90 -36.15 -8.45
N GLU A 591 3.54 -37.26 -8.18
CA GLU A 591 2.86 -38.44 -7.64
C GLU A 591 2.30 -38.20 -6.24
N ALA A 592 3.03 -37.47 -5.39
CA ALA A 592 2.56 -37.10 -4.06
C ALA A 592 1.32 -36.20 -4.12
N LEU A 593 1.30 -35.22 -5.02
CA LEU A 593 0.14 -34.33 -5.23
C LEU A 593 -1.10 -35.11 -5.71
N GLN A 594 -0.92 -36.12 -6.59
CA GLN A 594 -2.00 -36.98 -7.03
C GLN A 594 -2.55 -37.84 -5.89
N LYS A 595 -1.69 -38.50 -5.13
CA LYS A 595 -2.06 -39.37 -4.01
C LYS A 595 -2.67 -38.60 -2.83
N GLY A 596 -2.12 -37.44 -2.53
CA GLY A 596 -2.56 -36.57 -1.43
C GLY A 596 -3.87 -35.83 -1.71
N GLY A 597 -4.30 -35.80 -2.97
CA GLY A 597 -5.44 -35.03 -3.44
C GLY A 597 -5.14 -33.55 -3.50
N SER A 598 -5.15 -33.01 -4.71
CA SER A 598 -5.03 -31.55 -4.92
C SER A 598 -6.41 -30.92 -5.15
N VAL A 599 -6.59 -29.70 -4.69
CA VAL A 599 -7.79 -28.90 -4.89
C VAL A 599 -7.44 -27.56 -5.50
N LEU A 600 -8.40 -26.99 -6.22
CA LEU A 600 -8.27 -25.65 -6.81
C LEU A 600 -8.69 -24.60 -5.81
N LEU A 601 -7.91 -23.52 -5.71
CA LEU A 601 -8.21 -22.35 -4.91
C LEU A 601 -8.54 -21.16 -5.80
N GLU A 602 -9.51 -20.35 -5.41
CA GLU A 602 -9.89 -19.11 -6.04
C GLU A 602 -9.76 -17.92 -5.08
N PRO A 603 -9.42 -16.72 -5.59
CA PRO A 603 -9.41 -15.52 -4.77
C PRO A 603 -10.84 -15.09 -4.43
N VAL A 604 -11.06 -14.78 -3.17
CA VAL A 604 -12.31 -14.24 -2.63
C VAL A 604 -12.12 -12.78 -2.28
N MET A 605 -13.06 -11.96 -2.72
CA MET A 605 -13.04 -10.52 -2.54
C MET A 605 -13.98 -10.12 -1.41
N LYS A 606 -13.51 -9.23 -0.55
CA LYS A 606 -14.38 -8.49 0.37
C LYS A 606 -15.04 -7.37 -0.41
N VAL A 607 -16.35 -7.46 -0.55
CA VAL A 607 -17.17 -6.52 -1.31
C VAL A 607 -18.04 -5.72 -0.36
N GLU A 608 -18.05 -4.40 -0.51
CA GLU A 608 -18.99 -3.51 0.14
C GLU A 608 -19.82 -2.79 -0.92
N VAL A 609 -21.13 -2.87 -0.82
CA VAL A 609 -22.07 -2.14 -1.70
C VAL A 609 -22.80 -1.11 -0.88
N VAL A 610 -22.73 0.15 -1.31
CA VAL A 610 -23.49 1.27 -0.74
C VAL A 610 -24.65 1.58 -1.67
N SER A 611 -25.87 1.43 -1.19
CA SER A 611 -27.08 1.50 -2.00
C SER A 611 -28.22 2.20 -1.25
N PRO A 612 -29.08 2.95 -1.94
CA PRO A 612 -30.37 3.35 -1.37
C PRO A 612 -31.18 2.13 -0.92
N GLU A 613 -31.99 2.30 0.12
CA GLU A 613 -32.77 1.23 0.74
C GLU A 613 -33.65 0.46 -0.27
N GLU A 614 -34.23 1.15 -1.23
CA GLU A 614 -35.09 0.58 -2.29
C GLU A 614 -34.39 -0.49 -3.16
N TYR A 615 -33.07 -0.47 -3.29
CA TYR A 615 -32.29 -1.44 -4.08
C TYR A 615 -31.61 -2.52 -3.24
N THR A 616 -31.71 -2.48 -1.92
CA THR A 616 -31.02 -3.42 -1.02
C THR A 616 -31.35 -4.87 -1.33
N GLY A 617 -32.62 -5.18 -1.56
CA GLY A 617 -33.04 -6.54 -1.93
C GLY A 617 -32.45 -7.01 -3.25
N SER A 618 -32.38 -6.13 -4.25
CA SER A 618 -31.77 -6.44 -5.55
C SER A 618 -30.27 -6.66 -5.44
N VAL A 619 -29.57 -5.86 -4.63
CA VAL A 619 -28.15 -6.01 -4.36
C VAL A 619 -27.85 -7.34 -3.69
N ILE A 620 -28.58 -7.68 -2.62
CA ILE A 620 -28.39 -8.95 -1.89
C ILE A 620 -28.70 -10.13 -2.81
N GLY A 621 -29.78 -10.07 -3.58
CA GLY A 621 -30.15 -11.11 -4.54
C GLY A 621 -29.08 -11.33 -5.61
N ASP A 622 -28.52 -10.27 -6.17
CA ASP A 622 -27.46 -10.34 -7.18
C ASP A 622 -26.15 -10.88 -6.58
N LEU A 623 -25.73 -10.40 -5.41
CA LEU A 623 -24.53 -10.92 -4.73
C LEU A 623 -24.67 -12.42 -4.39
N ASN A 624 -25.83 -12.87 -3.92
CA ASN A 624 -26.09 -14.29 -3.69
C ASN A 624 -26.01 -15.11 -4.99
N SER A 625 -26.53 -14.60 -6.11
CA SER A 625 -26.41 -15.26 -7.41
C SER A 625 -24.96 -15.40 -7.89
N ARG A 626 -24.08 -14.55 -7.39
CA ARG A 626 -22.64 -14.55 -7.65
C ARG A 626 -21.84 -15.38 -6.65
N ARG A 627 -22.47 -16.30 -5.94
CA ARG A 627 -21.86 -17.11 -4.88
C ARG A 627 -21.35 -16.26 -3.70
N GLY A 628 -21.89 -15.07 -3.54
CA GLY A 628 -21.53 -14.18 -2.45
C GLY A 628 -22.10 -14.68 -1.11
N GLN A 629 -21.31 -14.52 -0.06
CA GLN A 629 -21.72 -14.77 1.32
C GLN A 629 -21.91 -13.42 2.01
N ILE A 630 -23.15 -13.04 2.27
CA ILE A 630 -23.46 -11.78 2.96
C ILE A 630 -22.94 -11.87 4.41
N GLN A 631 -22.07 -10.94 4.78
CA GLN A 631 -21.47 -10.88 6.11
C GLN A 631 -22.21 -9.96 7.06
N GLY A 632 -22.88 -8.94 6.53
CA GLY A 632 -23.62 -7.98 7.32
C GLY A 632 -24.28 -6.90 6.49
N GLN A 633 -25.16 -6.16 7.13
CA GLN A 633 -25.83 -4.99 6.59
C GLN A 633 -25.81 -3.89 7.64
N ASP A 634 -25.40 -2.70 7.26
CA ASP A 634 -25.32 -1.52 8.10
C ASP A 634 -26.04 -0.34 7.42
N MET A 635 -26.32 0.71 8.21
CA MET A 635 -26.80 1.98 7.69
C MET A 635 -25.70 3.04 7.74
N ARG A 636 -25.50 3.75 6.63
CA ARG A 636 -24.57 4.86 6.53
C ARG A 636 -25.30 6.09 5.98
N GLY A 637 -25.74 6.97 6.89
CA GLY A 637 -26.67 8.04 6.52
C GLY A 637 -27.99 7.48 6.04
N ASN A 638 -28.40 7.85 4.84
CA ASN A 638 -29.61 7.36 4.18
C ASN A 638 -29.35 6.19 3.22
N ALA A 639 -28.17 5.59 3.27
CA ALA A 639 -27.82 4.48 2.42
C ALA A 639 -27.59 3.20 3.23
N ASN A 640 -28.01 2.08 2.67
CA ASN A 640 -27.65 0.76 3.19
C ASN A 640 -26.27 0.33 2.69
N VAL A 641 -25.51 -0.26 3.59
CA VAL A 641 -24.19 -0.82 3.31
C VAL A 641 -24.26 -2.33 3.45
N ILE A 642 -23.99 -3.04 2.37
CA ILE A 642 -24.02 -4.50 2.32
C ILE A 642 -22.59 -5.01 2.18
N ASN A 643 -22.14 -5.81 3.15
CA ASN A 643 -20.84 -6.44 3.16
C ASN A 643 -20.98 -7.91 2.75
N ALA A 644 -20.15 -8.35 1.81
CA ALA A 644 -20.16 -9.74 1.33
C ALA A 644 -18.76 -10.23 0.99
N MET A 645 -18.56 -11.55 1.08
CA MET A 645 -17.41 -12.24 0.50
C MET A 645 -17.84 -12.88 -0.81
N VAL A 646 -17.21 -12.53 -1.91
CA VAL A 646 -17.60 -12.98 -3.25
C VAL A 646 -16.37 -13.43 -4.02
N PRO A 647 -16.40 -14.63 -4.68
CA PRO A 647 -15.31 -15.04 -5.54
C PRO A 647 -15.07 -14.05 -6.68
N LEU A 648 -13.80 -13.72 -6.94
CA LEU A 648 -13.43 -12.76 -7.98
C LEU A 648 -13.98 -13.16 -9.36
N ALA A 649 -14.00 -14.48 -9.66
CA ALA A 649 -14.54 -15.00 -10.91
C ALA A 649 -15.99 -14.56 -11.21
N ASN A 650 -16.76 -14.28 -10.17
CA ASN A 650 -18.17 -13.87 -10.26
C ASN A 650 -18.35 -12.33 -10.21
N MET A 651 -17.28 -11.56 -10.04
CA MET A 651 -17.34 -10.11 -9.91
C MET A 651 -17.02 -9.36 -11.20
N PHE A 652 -16.50 -10.01 -12.22
CA PHE A 652 -16.23 -9.36 -13.50
C PHE A 652 -17.52 -8.74 -14.09
N GLY A 653 -17.40 -7.47 -14.49
CA GLY A 653 -18.52 -6.71 -15.05
C GLY A 653 -19.61 -6.31 -14.04
N TYR A 654 -19.40 -6.53 -12.74
CA TYR A 654 -20.38 -6.22 -11.69
C TYR A 654 -20.81 -4.74 -11.69
N VAL A 655 -19.90 -3.81 -11.98
CA VAL A 655 -20.20 -2.37 -12.04
C VAL A 655 -21.36 -2.06 -12.99
N ASN A 656 -21.39 -2.70 -14.16
CA ASN A 656 -22.43 -2.48 -15.16
C ASN A 656 -23.79 -3.03 -14.68
N GLN A 657 -23.78 -4.21 -14.08
CA GLN A 657 -24.97 -4.83 -13.53
C GLN A 657 -25.54 -4.01 -12.37
N LEU A 658 -24.67 -3.59 -11.44
CA LEU A 658 -25.06 -2.75 -10.30
C LEU A 658 -25.68 -1.43 -10.75
N ARG A 659 -25.05 -0.74 -11.72
CA ARG A 659 -25.58 0.50 -12.29
C ARG A 659 -26.92 0.30 -12.99
N SER A 660 -27.09 -0.83 -13.68
CA SER A 660 -28.31 -1.15 -14.40
C SER A 660 -29.53 -1.22 -13.48
N PHE A 661 -29.49 -2.02 -12.40
CA PHE A 661 -30.65 -2.17 -11.53
C PHE A 661 -30.78 -1.07 -10.45
N SER A 662 -29.70 -0.37 -10.13
CA SER A 662 -29.71 0.74 -9.17
C SER A 662 -29.88 2.12 -9.82
N GLN A 663 -30.06 2.17 -11.14
CA GLN A 663 -30.12 3.42 -11.91
C GLN A 663 -28.91 4.34 -11.67
N GLY A 664 -27.73 3.74 -11.46
CA GLY A 664 -26.50 4.46 -11.17
C GLY A 664 -26.38 5.01 -9.75
N ARG A 665 -27.33 4.69 -8.85
CA ARG A 665 -27.39 5.24 -7.49
C ARG A 665 -26.65 4.40 -6.44
N ALA A 666 -26.24 3.19 -6.78
CA ALA A 666 -25.42 2.33 -5.92
C ALA A 666 -23.97 2.33 -6.38
N ASN A 667 -23.07 2.28 -5.42
CA ASN A 667 -21.64 2.13 -5.63
C ASN A 667 -21.12 0.91 -4.89
N PHE A 668 -20.00 0.35 -5.34
CA PHE A 668 -19.35 -0.73 -4.62
C PHE A 668 -17.83 -0.53 -4.60
N THR A 669 -17.21 -1.15 -3.61
CA THR A 669 -15.78 -1.36 -3.54
C THR A 669 -15.51 -2.82 -3.31
N MET A 670 -14.42 -3.34 -3.83
CA MET A 670 -13.96 -4.69 -3.52
C MET A 670 -12.44 -4.69 -3.35
N GLN A 671 -11.98 -5.58 -2.48
CA GLN A 671 -10.57 -5.82 -2.25
C GLN A 671 -10.32 -7.30 -2.03
N PHE A 672 -9.13 -7.77 -2.40
CA PHE A 672 -8.73 -9.14 -2.12
C PHE A 672 -8.71 -9.40 -0.61
N ASP A 673 -9.30 -10.52 -0.19
CA ASP A 673 -9.30 -10.95 1.22
C ASP A 673 -8.48 -12.22 1.41
N HIS A 674 -8.84 -13.33 0.77
CA HIS A 674 -8.16 -14.62 0.91
C HIS A 674 -8.41 -15.52 -0.29
N TYR A 675 -7.68 -16.64 -0.33
CA TYR A 675 -7.97 -17.76 -1.24
C TYR A 675 -8.82 -18.81 -0.54
N GLU A 676 -9.82 -19.33 -1.23
CA GLU A 676 -10.72 -20.38 -0.75
C GLU A 676 -10.85 -21.51 -1.78
N GLU A 677 -11.19 -22.71 -1.30
CA GLU A 677 -11.39 -23.87 -2.18
C GLU A 677 -12.58 -23.66 -3.11
N VAL A 678 -12.35 -23.90 -4.40
CA VAL A 678 -13.40 -23.82 -5.42
C VAL A 678 -14.37 -24.99 -5.24
N PRO A 679 -15.69 -24.76 -5.21
CA PRO A 679 -16.68 -25.84 -5.16
C PRO A 679 -16.49 -26.82 -6.34
N ARG A 680 -16.64 -28.13 -6.08
CA ARG A 680 -16.28 -29.19 -6.99
C ARG A 680 -16.85 -29.03 -8.42
N GLY A 681 -18.13 -28.65 -8.53
CA GLY A 681 -18.78 -28.44 -9.83
C GLY A 681 -18.20 -27.25 -10.63
N GLU A 682 -17.71 -26.23 -9.96
CA GLU A 682 -17.02 -25.09 -10.61
C GLU A 682 -15.57 -25.42 -10.89
N ALA A 683 -14.91 -26.15 -9.98
CA ALA A 683 -13.53 -26.61 -10.19
C ALA A 683 -13.41 -27.48 -11.44
N ASP A 684 -14.36 -28.40 -11.66
CA ASP A 684 -14.38 -29.29 -12.86
C ASP A 684 -14.48 -28.46 -14.16
N LYS A 685 -15.25 -27.38 -14.18
CA LYS A 685 -15.37 -26.47 -15.33
C LYS A 685 -14.05 -25.72 -15.59
N VAL A 686 -13.41 -25.24 -14.53
CA VAL A 686 -12.13 -24.54 -14.64
C VAL A 686 -11.05 -25.50 -15.12
N ILE A 687 -10.94 -26.68 -14.53
CA ILE A 687 -9.96 -27.71 -14.93
C ILE A 687 -10.16 -28.09 -16.40
N ALA A 688 -11.41 -28.34 -16.83
CA ALA A 688 -11.70 -28.66 -18.23
C ALA A 688 -11.33 -27.54 -19.22
N LYS A 689 -11.33 -26.29 -18.78
CA LYS A 689 -10.93 -25.14 -19.61
C LYS A 689 -9.42 -25.06 -19.81
N TYR A 690 -8.63 -25.50 -18.84
CA TYR A 690 -7.16 -25.34 -18.80
C TYR A 690 -6.40 -26.67 -18.96
N ALA A 691 -7.08 -27.83 -18.89
CA ALA A 691 -6.52 -29.15 -19.22
C ALA A 691 -6.66 -29.42 -20.74
#